data_c93d21304df2455ba6f5b75b3c1cbc8d
#
_entry.id   c93d21304df2455ba6f5b75b3c1cbc8d
#
_cell.length_a   1.000
_cell.length_b   1.000
_cell.length_c   1.000
_cell.angle_alpha   90.00
_cell.angle_beta   90.00
_cell.angle_gamma   90.00
#
_symmetry.space_group_name_H-M   'P 1'
#
loop_
_entity.id
_entity.type
_entity.pdbx_description
1 polymer ?
#
loop_
_entity_poly.entity_id
_entity_poly.type
_entity_poly.pdbx_seq_one_letter_code
_entity_poly.pdbx_strand_id
1 'polypeptide(L)'
;MLAGALIAALAGCQKASPPAAPAAQSPSAEAPPAPAAAVDAARLAQENPDQWLTAGRDANGTYYSPLKDINAGNVDKLGFAWDYRLGTNRGLEATPLVIDGVMYAAGNFGRTYALDAASGKELWKYDPNGDGQWGRYPCCDAVNRGLVAFGGRLYVGALDGWLHAIDARTGQLLWKVDTLLKRDERKPYSLTGAPLLAGNLIVVGNAGSDFAGVRGYVSAYDSATGALRWRFFTVPRNPADGPQDQPHLEAAVKTWDSRHPWDAGSGGTVWDGMAYDPTLRLVYIGTANPAPYNSHLGGRHGGDELYAASIIAIHADTGAMAWYYQTVPGDRWDFDSTQKMILADLEADGRRRQVLMQAAKNGFYYVLERATGELLSAQKFAFVSWTRGIDPKSGRPIEDPSADYDHGPALVFPSEAGAHSWQPMAYDAQRGITFIPVIEAGNVLVESSERRAGLVEGQFTTPSFAPETYDPKAMRGLYGPLPPLGQLARHIKTNTASRGFLRAWSVAQHKVVWEAATATSWDGGVLATGGGVVFQGDANGNLNAYASDSGQRLASIAVGSSMLAAPITYRVNGTQFIAIMAAYGGGGVITGTPLDPASAAYRYGNDGRIIALKIGGPAPPLPPVRTDPPLPDLPPRPAEPAQIAGGEVLYNRFCARCHVFGRGILPDLRRMNAATHGIFNSIVLNGIYAPKGMGRFDDVLAPADADAVHAYLIDQAWQLKAAATTERH
;
A
#
# COMPACT_ATOMS: atom_id res chain seq x y z
N MET A 1 81.07 -1.13 -50.78
CA MET A 1 81.13 -0.14 -51.88
C MET A 1 80.08 0.90 -51.54
N LEU A 2 80.48 2.02 -50.91
CA LEU A 2 80.61 3.35 -51.50
C LEU A 2 79.32 3.77 -52.23
N ALA A 3 78.67 4.78 -51.98
CA ALA A 3 78.80 6.20 -51.60
C ALA A 3 77.39 6.77 -51.83
N GLY A 4 76.97 7.83 -51.39
CA GLY A 4 77.46 9.09 -50.93
C GLY A 4 76.30 10.06 -50.71
N ALA A 5 76.55 11.01 -49.87
CA ALA A 5 75.65 12.04 -49.40
C ALA A 5 75.29 13.07 -50.48
N LEU A 6 74.13 13.67 -50.38
CA LEU A 6 73.90 15.06 -50.80
C LEU A 6 72.95 15.78 -49.86
N ILE A 7 73.46 16.82 -49.21
CA ILE A 7 72.76 17.77 -48.38
C ILE A 7 72.12 18.83 -49.28
N ALA A 8 70.85 19.10 -49.13
CA ALA A 8 70.24 20.33 -49.64
C ALA A 8 69.48 21.01 -48.52
N ALA A 9 69.99 22.14 -48.06
CA ALA A 9 69.38 23.03 -47.11
C ALA A 9 68.21 23.80 -47.78
N LEU A 10 67.06 23.77 -47.25
CA LEU A 10 65.97 24.69 -47.56
C LEU A 10 65.46 25.34 -46.23
N ALA A 11 65.75 26.62 -46.15
CA ALA A 11 65.20 27.49 -45.11
C ALA A 11 63.70 27.61 -45.27
N GLY A 12 62.97 27.18 -44.28
CA GLY A 12 61.47 27.30 -44.18
C GLY A 12 61.09 28.11 -42.97
N CYS A 13 60.39 29.23 -43.17
CA CYS A 13 59.87 30.12 -42.18
C CYS A 13 59.10 29.39 -41.10
N GLN A 14 59.52 29.49 -39.87
CA GLN A 14 58.73 29.11 -38.69
C GLN A 14 57.60 30.13 -38.50
N LYS A 15 56.34 29.70 -38.73
CA LYS A 15 55.16 30.40 -38.24
C LYS A 15 55.02 30.09 -36.74
N ALA A 16 55.04 31.11 -35.90
CA ALA A 16 54.77 31.02 -34.47
C ALA A 16 53.34 30.48 -34.24
N SER A 17 53.25 29.42 -33.47
CA SER A 17 51.97 28.88 -32.99
C SER A 17 51.36 29.85 -31.99
N PRO A 18 50.01 30.06 -32.00
CA PRO A 18 49.33 30.88 -31.00
C PRO A 18 49.47 30.22 -29.62
N PRO A 19 49.43 31.01 -28.51
CA PRO A 19 49.52 30.49 -27.15
C PRO A 19 48.31 29.56 -26.88
N ALA A 20 48.59 28.41 -26.27
CA ALA A 20 47.57 27.45 -25.86
C ALA A 20 46.59 28.12 -24.88
N ALA A 21 45.29 28.02 -25.17
CA ALA A 21 44.26 28.42 -24.25
C ALA A 21 44.42 27.66 -22.93
N PRO A 22 44.13 28.29 -21.75
CA PRO A 22 44.21 27.59 -20.47
C PRO A 22 43.25 26.39 -20.50
N ALA A 23 43.76 25.22 -20.14
CA ALA A 23 43.00 24.00 -20.03
C ALA A 23 41.83 24.26 -19.10
N ALA A 24 40.58 24.08 -19.60
CA ALA A 24 39.40 24.08 -18.77
C ALA A 24 39.60 23.02 -17.69
N GLN A 25 39.62 23.45 -16.43
CA GLN A 25 39.59 22.53 -15.30
C GLN A 25 38.29 21.74 -15.40
N SER A 26 38.40 20.44 -15.63
CA SER A 26 37.26 19.51 -15.48
C SER A 26 36.66 19.75 -14.09
N PRO A 27 35.34 19.86 -13.97
CA PRO A 27 34.72 19.97 -12.65
C PRO A 27 35.25 18.80 -11.83
N SER A 28 35.85 19.09 -10.67
CA SER A 28 36.23 18.06 -9.70
C SER A 28 35.00 17.22 -9.42
N ALA A 29 35.07 15.91 -9.68
CA ALA A 29 34.04 15.01 -9.25
C ALA A 29 33.84 15.24 -7.75
N GLU A 30 32.66 15.76 -7.37
CA GLU A 30 32.28 15.96 -5.98
C GLU A 30 32.44 14.60 -5.31
N ALA A 31 33.22 14.54 -4.22
CA ALA A 31 33.44 13.30 -3.50
C ALA A 31 32.05 12.73 -3.11
N PRO A 32 31.82 11.44 -3.27
CA PRO A 32 30.55 10.84 -2.86
C PRO A 32 30.28 11.21 -1.40
N PRO A 33 29.04 11.53 -1.03
CA PRO A 33 28.69 11.89 0.33
C PRO A 33 29.22 10.83 1.30
N ALA A 34 29.66 11.26 2.47
CA ALA A 34 30.19 10.38 3.51
C ALA A 34 29.25 9.18 3.70
N PRO A 35 29.77 7.96 3.92
CA PRO A 35 28.94 6.77 4.03
C PRO A 35 27.85 6.99 5.07
N ALA A 36 26.61 6.66 4.72
CA ALA A 36 25.48 6.71 5.67
C ALA A 36 25.93 6.03 6.95
N ALA A 37 25.96 6.76 8.06
CA ALA A 37 26.39 6.19 9.33
C ALA A 37 25.46 5.00 9.64
N ALA A 38 26.05 3.90 10.12
CA ALA A 38 25.28 2.72 10.44
C ALA A 38 24.18 3.08 11.45
N VAL A 39 22.91 2.88 11.06
CA VAL A 39 21.80 2.99 12.00
C VAL A 39 21.89 1.78 12.93
N ASP A 40 21.96 2.03 14.23
CA ASP A 40 21.94 1.01 15.29
C ASP A 40 20.91 1.37 16.36
N ALA A 41 20.76 0.50 17.35
CA ALA A 41 19.79 0.71 18.43
C ALA A 41 20.06 2.00 19.23
N ALA A 42 21.34 2.36 19.46
CA ALA A 42 21.70 3.57 20.19
C ALA A 42 21.32 4.84 19.42
N ARG A 43 21.54 4.83 18.10
CA ARG A 43 21.15 5.94 17.21
C ARG A 43 19.64 6.09 17.11
N LEU A 44 18.91 4.98 17.02
CA LEU A 44 17.43 5.02 17.04
C LEU A 44 16.88 5.61 18.33
N ALA A 45 17.54 5.34 19.47
CA ALA A 45 17.14 5.87 20.78
C ALA A 45 17.48 7.37 20.97
N GLN A 46 18.40 7.94 20.17
CA GLN A 46 18.80 9.36 20.29
C GLN A 46 17.81 10.34 19.66
N GLU A 47 16.84 9.86 18.86
CA GLU A 47 15.76 10.65 18.23
C GLU A 47 16.23 11.96 17.57
N ASN A 48 17.26 11.89 16.71
CA ASN A 48 17.74 13.08 16.00
C ASN A 48 16.59 13.71 15.18
N PRO A 49 16.16 14.95 15.48
CA PRO A 49 15.01 15.57 14.83
C PRO A 49 15.22 15.85 13.33
N ASP A 50 16.47 16.01 12.91
CA ASP A 50 16.83 16.36 11.54
C ASP A 50 16.72 15.18 10.57
N GLN A 51 16.50 13.96 11.10
CA GLN A 51 16.49 12.72 10.34
C GLN A 51 15.16 11.99 10.45
N TRP A 52 14.95 11.05 9.52
CA TRP A 52 13.80 10.16 9.49
C TRP A 52 14.29 8.71 9.40
N LEU A 53 14.59 8.10 10.54
CA LEU A 53 15.37 6.86 10.63
C LEU A 53 14.56 5.57 10.46
N THR A 54 13.24 5.60 10.71
CA THR A 54 12.31 4.48 10.53
C THR A 54 11.09 4.94 9.74
N ALA A 55 10.25 4.02 9.26
CA ALA A 55 9.02 4.37 8.55
C ALA A 55 8.14 5.34 9.36
N GLY A 56 8.00 5.12 10.66
CA GLY A 56 7.24 5.98 11.58
C GLY A 56 8.04 7.13 12.20
N ARG A 57 9.25 7.41 11.76
CA ARG A 57 10.25 8.34 12.24
C ARG A 57 11.02 7.83 13.45
N ASP A 58 10.35 7.42 14.50
CA ASP A 58 10.89 6.96 15.78
C ASP A 58 10.57 5.48 16.04
N ALA A 59 11.07 4.94 17.13
CA ALA A 59 10.83 3.55 17.53
C ALA A 59 9.36 3.27 17.89
N ASN A 60 8.58 4.30 18.20
CA ASN A 60 7.18 4.21 18.60
C ASN A 60 6.19 4.31 17.42
N GLY A 61 6.67 4.64 16.23
CA GLY A 61 5.84 4.73 15.04
C GLY A 61 4.92 5.94 15.02
N THR A 62 5.34 7.08 15.62
CA THR A 62 4.45 8.21 15.89
C THR A 62 4.13 9.06 14.69
N TYR A 63 4.89 9.03 13.61
CA TYR A 63 4.77 9.96 12.47
C TYR A 63 4.72 11.44 12.91
N TYR A 64 5.36 11.73 14.04
CA TYR A 64 5.50 13.07 14.61
C TYR A 64 6.95 13.53 14.53
N SER A 65 7.19 14.76 14.08
CA SER A 65 8.52 15.38 14.08
C SER A 65 8.55 16.59 15.01
N PRO A 66 9.55 16.74 15.89
CA PRO A 66 9.69 17.92 16.74
C PRO A 66 10.20 19.16 15.97
N LEU A 67 10.53 19.06 14.70
CA LEU A 67 10.94 20.20 13.87
C LEU A 67 9.83 21.25 13.80
N LYS A 68 10.21 22.53 13.85
CA LYS A 68 9.28 23.67 13.94
C LYS A 68 9.64 24.87 13.07
N ASP A 69 10.69 24.78 12.24
CA ASP A 69 11.05 25.89 11.33
C ASP A 69 9.91 26.13 10.31
N ILE A 70 9.26 25.05 9.86
CA ILE A 70 7.97 25.11 9.15
C ILE A 70 6.87 25.05 10.21
N ASN A 71 6.04 26.08 10.29
CA ASN A 71 5.03 26.24 11.32
C ASN A 71 3.77 26.94 10.81
N ALA A 72 2.76 27.07 11.66
CA ALA A 72 1.49 27.67 11.29
C ALA A 72 1.59 29.12 10.75
N GLY A 73 2.63 29.88 11.10
CA GLY A 73 2.84 31.25 10.66
C GLY A 73 3.57 31.38 9.31
N ASN A 74 4.08 30.30 8.73
CA ASN A 74 4.85 30.37 7.48
C ASN A 74 4.58 29.23 6.49
N VAL A 75 3.74 28.27 6.85
CA VAL A 75 3.46 27.08 6.01
C VAL A 75 2.84 27.45 4.65
N ASP A 76 2.19 28.59 4.53
CA ASP A 76 1.67 29.17 3.29
C ASP A 76 2.77 29.55 2.29
N LYS A 77 4.02 29.68 2.77
CA LYS A 77 5.22 29.98 1.96
C LYS A 77 5.97 28.75 1.51
N LEU A 78 5.43 27.53 1.75
CA LEU A 78 5.99 26.30 1.22
C LEU A 78 5.94 26.30 -0.31
N GLY A 79 7.07 26.01 -0.93
CA GLY A 79 7.18 25.89 -2.38
C GLY A 79 8.13 24.78 -2.80
N PHE A 80 8.28 24.59 -4.08
CA PHE A 80 9.05 23.51 -4.70
C PHE A 80 10.54 23.61 -4.34
N ALA A 81 11.11 22.48 -3.96
CA ALA A 81 12.55 22.33 -3.79
C ALA A 81 13.15 21.45 -4.90
N TRP A 82 12.64 20.24 -5.04
CA TRP A 82 13.05 19.28 -6.06
C TRP A 82 11.98 18.17 -6.21
N ASP A 83 12.02 17.46 -7.35
CA ASP A 83 11.35 16.19 -7.52
C ASP A 83 12.27 15.15 -8.18
N TYR A 84 11.94 13.88 -7.99
CA TYR A 84 12.61 12.75 -8.62
C TYR A 84 11.56 11.76 -9.15
N ARG A 85 11.63 11.42 -10.44
CA ARG A 85 10.70 10.50 -11.10
C ARG A 85 11.17 9.06 -10.98
N LEU A 86 10.31 8.18 -10.48
CA LEU A 86 10.64 6.77 -10.29
C LEU A 86 10.46 5.91 -11.56
N GLY A 87 9.88 6.46 -12.62
CA GLY A 87 9.62 5.72 -13.86
C GLY A 87 8.53 4.66 -13.73
N THR A 88 7.53 4.92 -12.91
CA THR A 88 6.37 4.05 -12.70
C THR A 88 5.08 4.84 -12.79
N ASN A 89 3.99 4.17 -13.21
CA ASN A 89 2.63 4.68 -13.14
C ASN A 89 1.77 3.95 -12.10
N ARG A 90 2.40 3.10 -11.26
CA ARG A 90 1.76 2.38 -10.16
C ARG A 90 1.73 3.21 -8.89
N GLY A 91 0.84 2.86 -7.96
CA GLY A 91 0.72 3.53 -6.67
C GLY A 91 1.99 3.51 -5.84
N LEU A 92 2.25 4.61 -5.13
CA LEU A 92 3.39 4.75 -4.21
C LEU A 92 2.86 4.93 -2.79
N GLU A 93 3.17 3.97 -1.90
CA GLU A 93 2.66 3.92 -0.53
C GLU A 93 3.76 4.02 0.53
N ALA A 94 5.03 3.98 0.11
CA ALA A 94 6.16 3.92 1.03
C ALA A 94 6.42 5.25 1.73
N THR A 95 6.89 5.16 2.97
CA THR A 95 7.50 6.27 3.69
C THR A 95 9.01 6.23 3.47
N PRO A 96 9.64 7.27 2.88
CA PRO A 96 11.09 7.32 2.72
C PRO A 96 11.81 7.47 4.05
N LEU A 97 13.07 7.03 4.11
CA LEU A 97 14.00 7.32 5.22
C LEU A 97 14.94 8.45 4.82
N VAL A 98 15.37 9.26 5.79
CA VAL A 98 16.45 10.25 5.59
C VAL A 98 17.51 10.05 6.65
N ILE A 99 18.71 9.67 6.21
CA ILE A 99 19.83 9.28 7.07
C ILE A 99 21.09 10.00 6.57
N ASP A 100 21.64 10.89 7.38
CA ASP A 100 22.88 11.63 7.07
C ASP A 100 22.85 12.38 5.71
N GLY A 101 21.70 12.99 5.40
CA GLY A 101 21.52 13.75 4.15
C GLY A 101 21.23 12.89 2.92
N VAL A 102 21.08 11.57 3.07
CA VAL A 102 20.65 10.66 2.00
C VAL A 102 19.21 10.21 2.24
N MET A 103 18.37 10.37 1.22
CA MET A 103 17.02 9.84 1.22
C MET A 103 17.00 8.45 0.59
N TYR A 104 16.46 7.47 1.31
CA TYR A 104 16.22 6.11 0.81
C TYR A 104 14.73 5.87 0.65
N ALA A 105 14.32 5.41 -0.52
CA ALA A 105 12.92 5.16 -0.83
C ALA A 105 12.72 3.78 -1.47
N ALA A 106 11.62 3.11 -1.11
CA ALA A 106 11.18 1.88 -1.77
C ALA A 106 10.03 2.18 -2.73
N GLY A 107 10.12 1.70 -3.96
CA GLY A 107 9.09 1.79 -4.97
C GLY A 107 8.46 0.43 -5.27
N ASN A 108 7.63 0.41 -6.31
CA ASN A 108 6.95 -0.80 -6.76
C ASN A 108 7.92 -1.97 -7.01
N PHE A 109 7.46 -3.18 -6.74
CA PHE A 109 8.25 -4.42 -6.86
C PHE A 109 9.47 -4.49 -5.95
N GLY A 110 9.66 -3.57 -4.98
CA GLY A 110 10.83 -3.50 -4.11
C GLY A 110 12.02 -2.74 -4.72
N ARG A 111 11.84 -1.99 -5.81
CA ARG A 111 12.88 -1.10 -6.34
C ARG A 111 13.27 -0.10 -5.27
N THR A 112 14.58 0.10 -5.10
CA THR A 112 15.12 0.96 -4.04
C THR A 112 15.97 2.07 -4.63
N TYR A 113 15.84 3.26 -4.08
CA TYR A 113 16.48 4.47 -4.56
C TYR A 113 17.23 5.15 -3.42
N ALA A 114 18.43 5.67 -3.70
CA ALA A 114 19.14 6.59 -2.82
C ALA A 114 19.32 7.92 -3.52
N LEU A 115 18.88 8.99 -2.87
CA LEU A 115 18.92 10.34 -3.40
C LEU A 115 19.64 11.26 -2.41
N ASP A 116 20.35 12.26 -2.92
CA ASP A 116 20.75 13.39 -2.10
C ASP A 116 19.51 14.12 -1.60
N ALA A 117 19.32 14.18 -0.29
CA ALA A 117 18.08 14.68 0.29
C ALA A 117 17.90 16.21 0.15
N ALA A 118 18.96 16.97 -0.16
CA ALA A 118 18.89 18.41 -0.39
C ALA A 118 18.46 18.76 -1.82
N SER A 119 18.83 17.92 -2.80
CA SER A 119 18.70 18.23 -4.23
C SER A 119 17.85 17.25 -5.05
N GLY A 120 17.52 16.07 -4.49
CA GLY A 120 16.85 14.99 -5.22
C GLY A 120 17.72 14.27 -6.26
N LYS A 121 19.04 14.56 -6.32
CA LYS A 121 19.95 13.90 -7.25
C LYS A 121 20.07 12.41 -6.91
N GLU A 122 19.90 11.54 -7.92
CA GLU A 122 20.10 10.09 -7.77
C GLU A 122 21.58 9.81 -7.43
N LEU A 123 21.79 9.07 -6.35
CA LEU A 123 23.10 8.55 -5.97
C LEU A 123 23.27 7.13 -6.51
N TRP A 124 22.26 6.31 -6.32
CA TRP A 124 22.15 4.97 -6.89
C TRP A 124 20.69 4.50 -6.88
N LYS A 125 20.42 3.50 -7.70
CA LYS A 125 19.17 2.73 -7.68
C LYS A 125 19.44 1.24 -7.72
N TYR A 126 18.58 0.46 -7.10
CA TYR A 126 18.59 -0.99 -7.08
C TYR A 126 17.26 -1.52 -7.63
N ASP A 127 17.32 -2.43 -8.61
CA ASP A 127 16.17 -3.19 -9.09
C ASP A 127 16.37 -4.66 -8.66
N PRO A 128 15.44 -5.24 -7.86
CA PRO A 128 15.53 -6.65 -7.49
C PRO A 128 15.41 -7.60 -8.67
N ASN A 129 15.00 -7.12 -9.86
CA ASN A 129 14.69 -7.92 -11.04
C ASN A 129 13.76 -9.09 -10.71
N GLY A 130 12.76 -8.80 -9.86
CA GLY A 130 11.77 -9.77 -9.44
C GLY A 130 10.89 -10.26 -10.59
N ASP A 131 10.24 -11.40 -10.39
CA ASP A 131 9.32 -11.93 -11.38
C ASP A 131 8.08 -11.03 -11.50
N GLY A 132 7.97 -10.31 -12.62
CA GLY A 132 6.83 -9.44 -12.91
C GLY A 132 5.48 -10.15 -13.02
N GLN A 133 5.49 -11.50 -13.07
CA GLN A 133 4.32 -12.34 -12.95
C GLN A 133 3.52 -12.05 -11.67
N TRP A 134 4.23 -11.70 -10.58
CA TRP A 134 3.62 -11.34 -9.31
C TRP A 134 2.73 -10.10 -9.38
N GLY A 135 2.84 -9.26 -10.41
CA GLY A 135 1.99 -8.08 -10.59
C GLY A 135 0.48 -8.35 -10.69
N ARG A 136 0.06 -9.60 -10.92
CA ARG A 136 -1.35 -10.01 -10.98
C ARG A 136 -1.92 -10.53 -9.64
N TYR A 137 -1.05 -10.96 -8.71
CA TYR A 137 -1.48 -11.64 -7.47
C TYR A 137 -1.94 -10.70 -6.35
N PRO A 138 -1.34 -9.52 -6.08
CA PRO A 138 -1.84 -8.64 -5.02
C PRO A 138 -3.24 -8.13 -5.31
N CYS A 139 -4.07 -8.00 -4.27
CA CYS A 139 -5.38 -7.36 -4.37
C CYS A 139 -5.26 -5.92 -4.86
N CYS A 140 -4.22 -5.23 -4.39
CA CYS A 140 -4.19 -3.80 -4.24
C CYS A 140 -2.94 -3.20 -4.91
N ASP A 141 -2.63 -3.62 -6.14
CA ASP A 141 -1.50 -3.19 -6.96
C ASP A 141 -0.12 -3.71 -6.46
N ALA A 142 0.91 -3.48 -7.27
CA ALA A 142 2.29 -3.86 -7.00
C ALA A 142 2.98 -2.87 -6.04
N VAL A 143 2.36 -2.61 -4.89
CA VAL A 143 2.81 -1.62 -3.92
C VAL A 143 3.95 -2.12 -3.02
N ASN A 144 4.65 -1.18 -2.42
CA ASN A 144 5.61 -1.40 -1.34
C ASN A 144 5.44 -0.27 -0.32
N ARG A 145 5.40 -0.59 0.99
CA ARG A 145 5.12 0.40 2.05
C ARG A 145 6.36 0.89 2.77
N GLY A 146 7.56 0.43 2.36
CA GLY A 146 8.80 0.98 2.90
C GLY A 146 9.93 -0.03 3.02
N LEU A 147 11.01 0.44 3.58
CA LEU A 147 12.24 -0.29 3.86
C LEU A 147 12.72 0.03 5.28
N VAL A 148 13.67 -0.74 5.78
CA VAL A 148 14.31 -0.47 7.08
C VAL A 148 15.83 -0.40 6.89
N ALA A 149 16.49 0.48 7.67
CA ALA A 149 17.93 0.64 7.70
C ALA A 149 18.51 0.12 9.02
N PHE A 150 19.56 -0.70 8.95
CA PHE A 150 20.29 -1.17 10.12
C PHE A 150 21.71 -1.63 9.75
N GLY A 151 22.72 -1.25 10.54
CA GLY A 151 24.09 -1.70 10.36
C GLY A 151 24.73 -1.38 9.02
N GLY A 152 24.40 -0.23 8.41
CA GLY A 152 24.88 0.18 7.08
C GLY A 152 24.20 -0.54 5.92
N ARG A 153 23.08 -1.24 6.17
CA ARG A 153 22.30 -1.99 5.20
C ARG A 153 20.87 -1.46 5.14
N LEU A 154 20.26 -1.65 3.98
CA LEU A 154 18.83 -1.46 3.77
C LEU A 154 18.18 -2.82 3.54
N TYR A 155 17.00 -3.02 4.11
CA TYR A 155 16.23 -4.24 3.93
C TYR A 155 14.90 -3.89 3.30
N VAL A 156 14.58 -4.55 2.18
CA VAL A 156 13.36 -4.32 1.41
C VAL A 156 12.75 -5.65 0.99
N GLY A 157 11.42 -5.74 1.13
CA GLY A 157 10.65 -6.85 0.58
C GLY A 157 10.35 -6.61 -0.89
N ALA A 158 10.64 -7.57 -1.76
CA ALA A 158 10.18 -7.56 -3.15
C ALA A 158 8.81 -8.24 -3.25
N LEU A 159 7.98 -7.78 -4.19
CA LEU A 159 6.60 -8.24 -4.35
C LEU A 159 6.48 -9.76 -4.49
N ASP A 160 7.46 -10.38 -5.13
CA ASP A 160 7.56 -11.82 -5.37
C ASP A 160 8.04 -12.63 -4.16
N GLY A 161 8.08 -12.04 -2.99
CA GLY A 161 8.38 -12.73 -1.73
C GLY A 161 9.87 -12.84 -1.38
N TRP A 162 10.78 -12.18 -2.08
CA TRP A 162 12.17 -12.11 -1.67
C TRP A 162 12.41 -10.95 -0.70
N LEU A 163 13.12 -11.21 0.40
CA LEU A 163 13.69 -10.18 1.26
C LEU A 163 15.14 -9.93 0.84
N HIS A 164 15.47 -8.68 0.52
CA HIS A 164 16.79 -8.26 0.07
C HIS A 164 17.49 -7.42 1.12
N ALA A 165 18.79 -7.66 1.35
CA ALA A 165 19.68 -6.76 2.07
C ALA A 165 20.63 -6.10 1.08
N ILE A 166 20.68 -4.78 1.11
CA ILE A 166 21.40 -3.92 0.17
C ILE A 166 22.41 -3.08 0.96
N ASP A 167 23.64 -2.93 0.47
CA ASP A 167 24.59 -1.98 1.04
C ASP A 167 24.05 -0.55 0.86
N ALA A 168 23.86 0.18 1.95
CA ALA A 168 23.21 1.49 1.93
C ALA A 168 24.03 2.56 1.19
N ARG A 169 25.35 2.37 1.10
CA ARG A 169 26.26 3.32 0.43
C ARG A 169 26.29 3.11 -1.07
N THR A 170 26.25 1.84 -1.53
CA THR A 170 26.55 1.49 -2.93
C THR A 170 25.33 0.99 -3.71
N GLY A 171 24.26 0.59 -3.03
CA GLY A 171 23.10 -0.05 -3.66
C GLY A 171 23.35 -1.50 -4.08
N GLN A 172 24.48 -2.11 -3.70
CA GLN A 172 24.81 -3.49 -4.06
C GLN A 172 24.05 -4.48 -3.18
N LEU A 173 23.56 -5.55 -3.81
CA LEU A 173 22.95 -6.66 -3.08
C LEU A 173 24.00 -7.37 -2.23
N LEU A 174 23.74 -7.50 -0.94
CA LEU A 174 24.57 -8.26 0.01
C LEU A 174 24.09 -9.70 0.14
N TRP A 175 22.78 -9.88 0.35
CA TRP A 175 22.13 -11.18 0.37
C TRP A 175 20.62 -11.02 0.07
N LYS A 176 19.99 -12.11 -0.33
CA LYS A 176 18.53 -12.22 -0.41
C LYS A 176 18.07 -13.58 0.09
N VAL A 177 16.86 -13.65 0.62
CA VAL A 177 16.25 -14.88 1.12
C VAL A 177 14.80 -14.97 0.66
N ASP A 178 14.39 -16.18 0.30
CA ASP A 178 13.00 -16.50 -0.02
C ASP A 178 12.18 -16.58 1.27
N THR A 179 11.14 -15.76 1.37
CA THR A 179 10.27 -15.74 2.54
C THR A 179 9.03 -16.61 2.37
N LEU A 180 8.72 -17.04 1.15
CA LEU A 180 7.53 -17.83 0.85
C LEU A 180 7.63 -19.25 1.41
N LEU A 181 6.48 -19.82 1.76
CA LEU A 181 6.39 -21.21 2.26
C LEU A 181 6.72 -22.22 1.18
N LYS A 182 6.14 -22.03 -0.01
CA LYS A 182 6.30 -22.86 -1.19
C LYS A 182 6.23 -22.00 -2.45
N ARG A 183 7.37 -21.75 -3.05
CA ARG A 183 7.47 -20.92 -4.25
C ARG A 183 6.89 -21.58 -5.50
N ASP A 184 7.00 -22.89 -5.60
CA ASP A 184 6.56 -23.66 -6.78
C ASP A 184 5.03 -23.76 -6.89
N GLU A 185 4.31 -23.55 -5.78
CA GLU A 185 2.86 -23.42 -5.80
C GLU A 185 2.53 -21.98 -6.19
N ARG A 186 1.86 -21.80 -7.33
CA ARG A 186 1.41 -20.47 -7.81
C ARG A 186 0.28 -19.94 -6.95
N LYS A 187 0.61 -19.53 -5.72
CA LYS A 187 -0.30 -18.94 -4.74
C LYS A 187 -0.10 -17.44 -4.65
N PRO A 188 -1.13 -16.65 -4.30
CA PRO A 188 -1.06 -15.19 -4.28
C PRO A 188 -0.27 -14.61 -3.08
N TYR A 189 0.70 -15.33 -2.54
CA TYR A 189 1.62 -14.80 -1.53
C TYR A 189 2.45 -13.66 -2.09
N SER A 190 2.53 -12.54 -1.35
CA SER A 190 3.36 -11.39 -1.72
C SER A 190 3.92 -10.68 -0.50
N LEU A 191 4.91 -9.80 -0.70
CA LEU A 191 5.40 -8.86 0.30
C LEU A 191 5.03 -7.44 -0.13
N THR A 192 4.15 -6.78 0.63
CA THR A 192 3.72 -5.40 0.40
C THR A 192 4.03 -4.48 1.56
N GLY A 193 4.14 -5.01 2.79
CA GLY A 193 4.47 -4.29 4.01
C GLY A 193 5.94 -3.90 4.10
N ALA A 194 6.21 -2.84 4.84
CA ALA A 194 7.57 -2.50 5.24
C ALA A 194 8.11 -3.56 6.21
N PRO A 195 9.37 -4.03 6.06
CA PRO A 195 10.02 -4.83 7.09
C PRO A 195 10.10 -4.06 8.41
N LEU A 196 10.13 -4.78 9.53
CA LEU A 196 10.32 -4.22 10.87
C LEU A 196 11.68 -4.63 11.42
N LEU A 197 12.41 -3.69 12.04
CA LEU A 197 13.61 -3.98 12.82
C LEU A 197 13.23 -4.34 14.25
N ALA A 198 13.60 -5.53 14.73
CA ALA A 198 13.42 -5.98 16.09
C ALA A 198 14.76 -6.46 16.69
N GLY A 199 15.47 -5.56 17.35
CA GLY A 199 16.84 -5.80 17.78
C GLY A 199 17.79 -5.96 16.57
N ASN A 200 18.33 -7.17 16.38
CA ASN A 200 19.14 -7.54 15.20
C ASN A 200 18.38 -8.40 14.19
N LEU A 201 17.06 -8.45 14.30
CA LEU A 201 16.20 -9.24 13.42
C LEU A 201 15.43 -8.34 12.46
N ILE A 202 15.26 -8.81 11.23
CA ILE A 202 14.37 -8.22 10.23
C ILE A 202 13.11 -9.09 10.17
N VAL A 203 11.99 -8.49 10.56
CA VAL A 203 10.70 -9.17 10.62
C VAL A 203 9.87 -8.79 9.40
N VAL A 204 9.31 -9.77 8.72
CA VAL A 204 8.43 -9.59 7.56
C VAL A 204 7.22 -10.48 7.66
N GLY A 205 6.05 -9.95 7.30
CA GLY A 205 4.82 -10.72 7.15
C GLY A 205 4.58 -11.12 5.69
N ASN A 206 3.39 -11.66 5.41
CA ASN A 206 2.94 -11.95 4.05
C ASN A 206 1.58 -11.33 3.78
N ALA A 207 1.26 -11.08 2.50
CA ALA A 207 -0.03 -10.62 2.00
C ALA A 207 -0.71 -11.71 1.15
N GLY A 208 -2.00 -11.52 0.82
CA GLY A 208 -2.77 -12.36 -0.10
C GLY A 208 -4.07 -12.95 0.46
N SER A 209 -4.55 -12.54 1.65
CA SER A 209 -5.77 -13.08 2.27
C SER A 209 -7.03 -12.89 1.43
N ASP A 210 -7.06 -11.89 0.56
CA ASP A 210 -8.23 -11.56 -0.27
C ASP A 210 -8.55 -12.64 -1.31
N PHE A 211 -7.56 -13.49 -1.61
CA PHE A 211 -7.68 -14.57 -2.59
C PHE A 211 -7.45 -15.93 -1.94
N ALA A 212 -8.03 -16.96 -2.54
CA ALA A 212 -7.91 -18.31 -2.05
C ALA A 212 -6.46 -18.84 -2.04
N GLY A 213 -6.17 -19.73 -1.13
CA GLY A 213 -4.94 -20.54 -1.09
C GLY A 213 -3.80 -19.99 -0.24
N VAL A 214 -4.03 -18.94 0.55
CA VAL A 214 -3.01 -18.30 1.38
C VAL A 214 -3.21 -18.59 2.86
N ARG A 215 -2.11 -18.84 3.57
CA ARG A 215 -2.03 -18.96 5.03
C ARG A 215 -1.13 -17.87 5.61
N GLY A 216 -1.59 -17.18 6.64
CA GLY A 216 -0.87 -16.09 7.29
C GLY A 216 0.31 -16.55 8.14
N TYR A 217 1.40 -15.80 8.05
CA TYR A 217 2.59 -15.95 8.89
C TYR A 217 3.40 -14.66 8.95
N VAL A 218 4.27 -14.58 9.94
CA VAL A 218 5.34 -13.61 10.05
C VAL A 218 6.66 -14.34 10.31
N SER A 219 7.76 -13.85 9.73
CA SER A 219 9.07 -14.48 9.87
C SER A 219 10.13 -13.48 10.26
N ALA A 220 11.07 -13.89 11.10
CA ALA A 220 12.22 -13.09 11.49
C ALA A 220 13.51 -13.68 10.94
N TYR A 221 14.32 -12.82 10.36
CA TYR A 221 15.60 -13.15 9.75
C TYR A 221 16.73 -12.42 10.43
N ASP A 222 17.87 -13.07 10.60
CA ASP A 222 19.09 -12.43 11.09
C ASP A 222 19.53 -11.35 10.11
N SER A 223 19.71 -10.13 10.61
CA SER A 223 20.04 -8.96 9.77
C SER A 223 21.41 -9.08 9.07
N ALA A 224 22.36 -9.79 9.66
CA ALA A 224 23.71 -9.94 9.09
C ALA A 224 23.74 -10.98 7.96
N THR A 225 23.00 -12.09 8.10
CA THR A 225 23.15 -13.29 7.28
C THR A 225 21.91 -13.63 6.44
N GLY A 226 20.72 -13.09 6.77
CA GLY A 226 19.46 -13.51 6.18
C GLY A 226 18.95 -14.88 6.66
N ALA A 227 19.61 -15.50 7.65
CA ALA A 227 19.17 -16.77 8.18
C ALA A 227 17.83 -16.66 8.91
N LEU A 228 16.88 -17.54 8.59
CA LEU A 228 15.61 -17.64 9.30
C LEU A 228 15.87 -17.98 10.77
N ARG A 229 15.37 -17.16 11.68
CA ARG A 229 15.48 -17.37 13.13
C ARG A 229 14.23 -18.03 13.68
N TRP A 230 13.07 -17.54 13.29
CA TRP A 230 11.77 -18.12 13.62
C TRP A 230 10.71 -17.72 12.59
N ARG A 231 9.66 -18.52 12.53
CA ARG A 231 8.41 -18.21 11.80
C ARG A 231 7.24 -18.47 12.73
N PHE A 232 6.30 -17.55 12.75
CA PHE A 232 5.06 -17.65 13.54
C PHE A 232 3.89 -17.69 12.55
N PHE A 233 3.12 -18.78 12.58
CA PHE A 233 1.88 -18.90 11.82
C PHE A 233 0.74 -18.26 12.59
N THR A 234 -0.02 -17.38 11.94
CA THR A 234 -1.11 -16.65 12.54
C THR A 234 -2.43 -17.42 12.60
N VAL A 235 -2.59 -18.40 11.72
CA VAL A 235 -3.80 -19.22 11.56
C VAL A 235 -3.45 -20.69 11.37
N PRO A 236 -4.37 -21.63 11.71
CA PRO A 236 -4.13 -23.04 11.60
C PRO A 236 -4.04 -23.52 10.16
N ARG A 237 -3.49 -24.74 9.98
CA ARG A 237 -3.60 -25.53 8.76
C ARG A 237 -4.73 -26.55 8.88
N ASN A 238 -5.04 -27.21 7.77
CA ASN A 238 -6.01 -28.29 7.74
C ASN A 238 -5.68 -29.35 8.81
N PRO A 239 -6.56 -29.61 9.78
CA PRO A 239 -6.32 -30.62 10.79
C PRO A 239 -6.25 -32.04 10.24
N ALA A 240 -6.77 -32.29 9.03
CA ALA A 240 -6.63 -33.58 8.36
C ALA A 240 -5.18 -33.92 7.94
N ASP A 241 -4.32 -32.88 7.82
CA ASP A 241 -2.89 -33.04 7.48
C ASP A 241 -2.02 -33.40 8.71
N GLY A 242 -2.63 -33.61 9.87
CA GLY A 242 -1.96 -33.95 11.12
C GLY A 242 -1.91 -32.81 12.15
N PRO A 243 -1.07 -32.95 13.20
CA PRO A 243 -0.93 -31.96 14.25
C PRO A 243 -0.56 -30.58 13.72
N GLN A 244 -0.96 -29.51 14.39
CA GLN A 244 -0.61 -28.16 14.01
C GLN A 244 0.89 -27.89 14.15
N ASP A 245 1.42 -26.95 13.38
CA ASP A 245 2.87 -26.64 13.35
C ASP A 245 3.40 -26.04 14.66
N GLN A 246 2.51 -25.41 15.45
CA GLN A 246 2.90 -24.68 16.64
C GLN A 246 1.83 -24.85 17.75
N PRO A 247 2.25 -24.86 19.04
CA PRO A 247 1.33 -25.18 20.15
C PRO A 247 0.09 -24.29 20.25
N HIS A 248 0.20 -22.99 19.98
CA HIS A 248 -0.92 -22.05 20.05
C HIS A 248 -2.00 -22.36 18.99
N LEU A 249 -1.63 -22.97 17.87
CA LEU A 249 -2.56 -23.34 16.81
C LEU A 249 -3.42 -24.56 17.13
N GLU A 250 -3.00 -25.42 18.09
CA GLU A 250 -3.81 -26.54 18.58
C GLU A 250 -5.09 -26.08 19.31
N ALA A 251 -5.01 -24.90 19.94
CA ALA A 251 -6.19 -24.25 20.51
C ALA A 251 -6.99 -23.50 19.45
N ALA A 252 -6.28 -22.80 18.54
CA ALA A 252 -6.88 -21.99 17.49
C ALA A 252 -7.74 -22.81 16.53
N VAL A 253 -7.28 -23.98 16.09
CA VAL A 253 -8.00 -24.83 15.13
C VAL A 253 -9.39 -25.24 15.62
N LYS A 254 -9.62 -25.30 16.94
CA LYS A 254 -10.90 -25.63 17.55
C LYS A 254 -11.93 -24.48 17.43
N THR A 255 -11.49 -23.28 17.06
CA THR A 255 -12.35 -22.11 16.83
C THR A 255 -12.72 -21.95 15.36
N TRP A 256 -12.25 -22.86 14.50
CA TRP A 256 -12.60 -22.91 13.09
C TRP A 256 -13.67 -23.96 12.85
N ASP A 257 -14.61 -23.65 11.95
CA ASP A 257 -15.66 -24.64 11.60
C ASP A 257 -15.04 -25.87 10.93
N SER A 258 -15.53 -27.06 11.28
CA SER A 258 -15.08 -28.33 10.69
C SER A 258 -15.30 -28.42 9.18
N ARG A 259 -16.20 -27.61 8.63
CA ARG A 259 -16.54 -27.50 7.20
C ARG A 259 -15.71 -26.43 6.47
N HIS A 260 -14.80 -25.77 7.17
CA HIS A 260 -13.92 -24.76 6.54
C HIS A 260 -13.24 -25.35 5.30
N PRO A 261 -13.28 -24.65 4.14
CA PRO A 261 -12.65 -25.14 2.91
C PRO A 261 -11.13 -24.91 2.97
N TRP A 262 -10.42 -25.81 3.65
CA TRP A 262 -8.98 -25.67 3.92
C TRP A 262 -8.10 -25.49 2.67
N ASP A 263 -8.56 -25.97 1.50
CA ASP A 263 -7.89 -25.73 0.22
C ASP A 263 -7.93 -24.25 -0.19
N ALA A 264 -8.91 -23.51 0.32
CA ALA A 264 -8.99 -22.08 0.15
C ALA A 264 -7.94 -21.29 0.96
N GLY A 265 -7.16 -21.99 1.80
CA GLY A 265 -6.30 -21.36 2.80
C GLY A 265 -7.09 -20.90 4.02
N SER A 266 -6.43 -20.28 4.96
CA SER A 266 -7.04 -19.77 6.20
C SER A 266 -6.89 -18.26 6.37
N GLY A 267 -6.21 -17.57 5.46
CA GLY A 267 -6.03 -16.11 5.53
C GLY A 267 -5.13 -15.66 6.67
N GLY A 268 -5.55 -14.64 7.42
CA GLY A 268 -4.84 -14.14 8.60
C GLY A 268 -3.44 -13.58 8.32
N THR A 269 -3.21 -13.04 7.11
CA THR A 269 -1.91 -12.53 6.69
C THR A 269 -1.49 -11.29 7.47
N VAL A 270 -0.19 -11.00 7.51
CA VAL A 270 0.41 -9.81 8.13
C VAL A 270 0.96 -8.93 7.02
N TRP A 271 0.07 -8.22 6.32
CA TRP A 271 0.46 -7.45 5.13
C TRP A 271 0.96 -6.04 5.44
N ASP A 272 0.75 -5.55 6.68
CA ASP A 272 1.27 -4.29 7.23
C ASP A 272 1.17 -4.30 8.75
N GLY A 273 1.23 -3.15 9.44
CA GLY A 273 0.88 -2.98 10.84
C GLY A 273 1.73 -3.77 11.83
N MET A 274 3.04 -3.50 11.87
CA MET A 274 3.95 -4.08 12.86
C MET A 274 4.61 -2.99 13.71
N ALA A 275 4.87 -3.30 14.98
CA ALA A 275 5.65 -2.45 15.90
C ALA A 275 6.56 -3.31 16.79
N TYR A 276 7.62 -2.72 17.35
CA TYR A 276 8.54 -3.42 18.25
C TYR A 276 8.80 -2.59 19.52
N ASP A 277 8.65 -3.23 20.66
CA ASP A 277 9.04 -2.68 21.96
C ASP A 277 10.40 -3.26 22.38
N PRO A 278 11.48 -2.45 22.38
CA PRO A 278 12.81 -2.94 22.74
C PRO A 278 12.95 -3.26 24.24
N THR A 279 12.11 -2.67 25.09
CA THR A 279 12.14 -2.89 26.55
C THR A 279 11.49 -4.22 26.91
N LEU A 280 10.30 -4.48 26.36
CA LEU A 280 9.58 -5.73 26.58
C LEU A 280 10.07 -6.86 25.65
N ARG A 281 10.85 -6.52 24.61
CA ARG A 281 11.31 -7.42 23.55
C ARG A 281 10.14 -8.13 22.85
N LEU A 282 9.05 -7.37 22.63
CA LEU A 282 7.84 -7.85 21.97
C LEU A 282 7.68 -7.22 20.58
N VAL A 283 7.42 -8.06 19.61
CA VAL A 283 6.94 -7.67 18.26
C VAL A 283 5.42 -7.75 18.29
N TYR A 284 4.78 -6.65 17.95
CA TYR A 284 3.32 -6.59 17.77
C TYR A 284 3.01 -6.67 16.28
N ILE A 285 2.05 -7.51 15.94
CA ILE A 285 1.56 -7.69 14.57
C ILE A 285 0.05 -7.57 14.53
N GLY A 286 -0.47 -7.03 13.43
CA GLY A 286 -1.89 -7.10 13.10
C GLY A 286 -2.14 -8.16 12.04
N THR A 287 -3.20 -8.96 12.22
CA THR A 287 -3.58 -9.99 11.26
C THR A 287 -4.78 -9.57 10.43
N ALA A 288 -4.81 -10.01 9.19
CA ALA A 288 -5.87 -9.77 8.24
C ALA A 288 -7.08 -10.71 8.46
N ASN A 289 -8.09 -10.53 7.62
CA ASN A 289 -9.29 -11.34 7.52
C ASN A 289 -8.97 -12.84 7.39
N PRO A 290 -9.90 -13.72 7.81
CA PRO A 290 -9.84 -15.13 7.42
C PRO A 290 -10.12 -15.29 5.92
N ALA A 291 -9.70 -16.37 5.30
CA ALA A 291 -9.97 -16.66 3.89
C ALA A 291 -10.69 -18.01 3.74
N PRO A 292 -11.81 -18.02 3.00
CA PRO A 292 -12.57 -16.87 2.51
C PRO A 292 -13.26 -16.12 3.66
N TYR A 293 -13.38 -14.80 3.63
CA TYR A 293 -14.08 -14.06 4.69
C TYR A 293 -15.61 -14.11 4.56
N ASN A 294 -16.12 -14.54 3.42
CA ASN A 294 -17.54 -14.87 3.27
C ASN A 294 -17.93 -16.05 4.15
N SER A 295 -18.87 -15.85 5.07
CA SER A 295 -19.27 -16.85 6.06
C SER A 295 -19.82 -18.14 5.46
N HIS A 296 -20.56 -18.07 4.34
CA HIS A 296 -21.08 -19.26 3.68
C HIS A 296 -20.00 -20.07 2.95
N LEU A 297 -19.10 -19.40 2.26
CA LEU A 297 -17.96 -20.07 1.61
C LEU A 297 -16.99 -20.66 2.63
N GLY A 298 -16.83 -19.99 3.77
CA GLY A 298 -16.03 -20.45 4.90
C GLY A 298 -16.66 -21.58 5.68
N GLY A 299 -17.94 -21.95 5.40
CA GLY A 299 -18.66 -22.96 6.18
C GLY A 299 -18.93 -22.52 7.63
N ARG A 300 -18.85 -21.24 7.91
CA ARG A 300 -18.81 -20.69 9.26
C ARG A 300 -20.19 -20.59 9.90
N HIS A 301 -20.32 -21.20 11.05
CA HIS A 301 -21.51 -21.11 11.88
C HIS A 301 -21.13 -20.82 13.34
N GLY A 302 -20.33 -19.75 13.56
CA GLY A 302 -20.09 -19.18 14.88
C GLY A 302 -18.73 -19.47 15.54
N GLY A 303 -17.68 -19.75 14.79
CA GLY A 303 -16.33 -19.82 15.33
C GLY A 303 -15.61 -18.48 15.36
N ASP A 304 -14.66 -18.30 16.29
CA ASP A 304 -13.86 -17.07 16.40
C ASP A 304 -12.76 -16.96 15.34
N GLU A 305 -12.34 -18.08 14.73
CA GLU A 305 -11.32 -18.19 13.70
C GLU A 305 -9.98 -17.56 14.11
N LEU A 306 -9.50 -17.99 15.31
CA LEU A 306 -8.23 -17.51 15.83
C LEU A 306 -7.05 -17.89 14.90
N TYR A 307 -6.16 -16.96 14.62
CA TYR A 307 -6.05 -15.58 15.10
C TYR A 307 -6.21 -14.59 13.94
N ALA A 308 -7.22 -14.75 13.08
CA ALA A 308 -7.58 -13.74 12.10
C ALA A 308 -8.10 -12.47 12.80
N ALA A 309 -8.02 -11.32 12.12
CA ALA A 309 -8.46 -10.01 12.60
C ALA A 309 -8.06 -9.72 14.06
N SER A 310 -6.78 -9.91 14.37
CA SER A 310 -6.23 -9.83 15.73
C SER A 310 -4.99 -8.96 15.81
N ILE A 311 -4.72 -8.43 17.01
CA ILE A 311 -3.43 -7.88 17.41
C ILE A 311 -2.73 -8.95 18.24
N ILE A 312 -1.51 -9.31 17.86
CA ILE A 312 -0.74 -10.39 18.52
C ILE A 312 0.63 -9.85 18.96
N ALA A 313 1.03 -10.16 20.17
CA ALA A 313 2.39 -9.92 20.66
C ALA A 313 3.21 -11.21 20.64
N ILE A 314 4.43 -11.11 20.09
CA ILE A 314 5.34 -12.22 19.89
C ILE A 314 6.68 -11.89 20.55
N HIS A 315 7.25 -12.81 21.33
CA HIS A 315 8.60 -12.66 21.86
C HIS A 315 9.62 -12.61 20.71
N ALA A 316 10.32 -11.49 20.55
CA ALA A 316 11.25 -11.25 19.45
C ALA A 316 12.36 -12.32 19.35
N ASP A 317 12.82 -12.87 20.48
CA ASP A 317 13.90 -13.84 20.51
C ASP A 317 13.51 -15.24 20.06
N THR A 318 12.27 -15.64 20.38
CA THR A 318 11.83 -17.05 20.24
C THR A 318 10.75 -17.25 19.20
N GLY A 319 10.03 -16.19 18.81
CA GLY A 319 8.84 -16.30 17.96
C GLY A 319 7.62 -16.88 18.68
N ALA A 320 7.66 -17.04 20.01
CA ALA A 320 6.51 -17.53 20.78
C ALA A 320 5.51 -16.42 21.04
N MET A 321 4.22 -16.75 21.00
CA MET A 321 3.13 -15.81 21.33
C MET A 321 3.18 -15.45 22.82
N ALA A 322 3.15 -14.14 23.11
CA ALA A 322 3.02 -13.63 24.47
C ALA A 322 1.52 -13.44 24.84
N TRP A 323 0.78 -12.79 23.96
CA TRP A 323 -0.66 -12.55 24.11
C TRP A 323 -1.29 -12.21 22.76
N TYR A 324 -2.63 -12.22 22.70
CA TYR A 324 -3.42 -11.73 21.58
C TYR A 324 -4.66 -10.98 22.06
N TYR A 325 -5.17 -10.08 21.22
CA TYR A 325 -6.47 -9.45 21.32
C TYR A 325 -7.17 -9.51 19.96
N GLN A 326 -8.30 -10.20 19.86
CA GLN A 326 -9.05 -10.32 18.62
C GLN A 326 -10.06 -9.18 18.50
N THR A 327 -9.88 -8.32 17.49
CA THR A 327 -10.70 -7.12 17.28
C THR A 327 -12.05 -7.45 16.63
N VAL A 328 -12.09 -8.51 15.81
CA VAL A 328 -13.29 -8.99 15.12
C VAL A 328 -13.30 -10.52 15.10
N PRO A 329 -13.87 -11.18 16.13
CA PRO A 329 -14.06 -12.62 16.13
C PRO A 329 -14.96 -13.08 14.96
N GLY A 330 -14.50 -14.08 14.18
CA GLY A 330 -15.24 -14.58 13.03
C GLY A 330 -15.52 -13.51 11.96
N ASP A 331 -14.51 -12.70 11.64
CA ASP A 331 -14.63 -11.58 10.69
C ASP A 331 -15.18 -12.03 9.34
N ARG A 332 -16.22 -11.34 8.88
CA ARG A 332 -16.91 -11.56 7.61
C ARG A 332 -17.13 -10.29 6.79
N TRP A 333 -16.47 -9.19 7.19
CA TRP A 333 -16.59 -7.87 6.58
C TRP A 333 -15.26 -7.34 6.04
N ASP A 334 -14.19 -8.15 6.11
CA ASP A 334 -12.83 -7.75 5.77
C ASP A 334 -12.27 -6.66 6.72
N PHE A 335 -12.49 -6.84 8.03
CA PHE A 335 -12.04 -5.90 9.06
C PHE A 335 -10.68 -6.28 9.66
N ASP A 336 -9.67 -6.26 8.82
CA ASP A 336 -8.28 -6.48 9.22
C ASP A 336 -7.83 -5.65 10.43
N SER A 337 -6.88 -6.17 11.19
CA SER A 337 -6.18 -5.45 12.26
C SER A 337 -4.76 -5.02 11.84
N THR A 338 -4.50 -4.88 10.55
CA THR A 338 -3.17 -4.64 9.97
C THR A 338 -2.80 -3.16 9.83
N GLN A 339 -3.56 -2.23 10.41
CA GLN A 339 -3.26 -0.81 10.40
C GLN A 339 -2.04 -0.50 11.29
N LYS A 340 -1.36 0.63 10.99
CA LYS A 340 -0.19 1.06 11.76
C LYS A 340 -0.50 1.15 13.25
N MET A 341 0.44 0.68 14.06
CA MET A 341 0.38 0.72 15.52
C MET A 341 1.32 1.78 16.06
N ILE A 342 0.87 2.52 17.07
CA ILE A 342 1.67 3.51 17.79
C ILE A 342 1.88 3.01 19.20
N LEU A 343 3.13 3.02 19.65
CA LEU A 343 3.48 2.75 21.05
C LEU A 343 3.60 4.08 21.81
N ALA A 344 3.03 4.12 23.00
CA ALA A 344 3.07 5.33 23.84
C ALA A 344 3.04 4.98 25.32
N ASP A 345 3.36 5.97 26.14
CA ASP A 345 3.12 5.95 27.57
C ASP A 345 2.03 6.96 27.88
N LEU A 346 0.95 6.53 28.49
CA LEU A 346 -0.21 7.34 28.83
C LEU A 346 -0.50 7.32 30.32
N GLU A 347 -1.04 8.43 30.84
CA GLU A 347 -1.69 8.44 32.16
C GLU A 347 -3.12 7.89 32.00
N ALA A 348 -3.39 6.73 32.57
CA ALA A 348 -4.70 6.11 32.60
C ALA A 348 -4.97 5.54 34.00
N ASP A 349 -6.18 5.75 34.53
CA ASP A 349 -6.58 5.31 35.88
C ASP A 349 -5.62 5.76 37.00
N GLY A 350 -5.06 6.97 36.87
CA GLY A 350 -4.16 7.57 37.83
C GLY A 350 -2.75 6.95 37.88
N ARG A 351 -2.35 6.20 36.86
CA ARG A 351 -1.02 5.60 36.74
C ARG A 351 -0.52 5.65 35.30
N ARG A 352 0.79 5.65 35.12
CA ARG A 352 1.43 5.54 33.82
C ARG A 352 1.29 4.12 33.27
N ARG A 353 0.69 4.01 32.09
CA ARG A 353 0.50 2.77 31.34
C ARG A 353 1.32 2.78 30.06
N GLN A 354 1.94 1.68 29.76
CA GLN A 354 2.62 1.46 28.48
C GLN A 354 1.61 0.87 27.48
N VAL A 355 1.24 1.64 26.46
CA VAL A 355 0.13 1.26 25.59
C VAL A 355 0.54 1.06 24.13
N LEU A 356 -0.24 0.22 23.47
CA LEU A 356 -0.33 0.12 22.02
C LEU A 356 -1.66 0.75 21.60
N MET A 357 -1.60 1.63 20.59
CA MET A 357 -2.76 2.34 20.06
C MET A 357 -2.94 2.00 18.57
N GLN A 358 -4.18 1.73 18.16
CA GLN A 358 -4.53 1.47 16.77
C GLN A 358 -5.92 2.01 16.44
N ALA A 359 -6.02 2.83 15.38
CA ALA A 359 -7.29 3.10 14.72
C ALA A 359 -7.53 1.97 13.70
N ALA A 360 -8.39 1.03 14.03
CA ALA A 360 -8.58 -0.19 13.25
C ALA A 360 -9.59 -0.01 12.11
N LYS A 361 -9.50 -0.88 11.11
CA LYS A 361 -10.37 -0.93 9.93
C LYS A 361 -11.85 -0.99 10.32
N ASN A 362 -12.17 -1.67 11.43
CA ASN A 362 -13.52 -1.87 11.96
C ASN A 362 -14.18 -0.62 12.59
N GLY A 363 -13.47 0.52 12.63
CA GLY A 363 -13.99 1.81 13.10
C GLY A 363 -13.78 2.12 14.57
N PHE A 364 -13.01 1.29 15.29
CA PHE A 364 -12.67 1.50 16.70
C PHE A 364 -11.22 1.93 16.89
N TYR A 365 -11.01 2.88 17.81
CA TYR A 365 -9.70 3.23 18.32
C TYR A 365 -9.41 2.39 19.56
N TYR A 366 -8.49 1.45 19.41
CA TYR A 366 -8.06 0.55 20.49
C TYR A 366 -6.88 1.12 21.25
N VAL A 367 -6.91 0.97 22.58
CA VAL A 367 -5.78 1.21 23.48
C VAL A 367 -5.60 -0.06 24.31
N LEU A 368 -4.47 -0.74 24.12
CA LEU A 368 -4.12 -1.99 24.82
C LEU A 368 -2.88 -1.78 25.67
N GLU A 369 -2.83 -2.42 26.86
CA GLU A 369 -1.59 -2.54 27.63
C GLU A 369 -0.57 -3.37 26.85
N ARG A 370 0.64 -2.82 26.57
CA ARG A 370 1.64 -3.47 25.71
C ARG A 370 2.15 -4.80 26.24
N ALA A 371 2.25 -4.92 27.57
CA ALA A 371 2.81 -6.11 28.20
C ALA A 371 1.86 -7.31 28.21
N THR A 372 0.54 -7.06 28.28
CA THR A 372 -0.46 -8.10 28.57
C THR A 372 -1.56 -8.25 27.53
N GLY A 373 -1.76 -7.26 26.67
CA GLY A 373 -2.90 -7.20 25.76
C GLY A 373 -4.23 -6.81 26.42
N GLU A 374 -4.21 -6.37 27.70
CA GLU A 374 -5.40 -5.88 28.40
C GLU A 374 -6.04 -4.73 27.61
N LEU A 375 -7.33 -4.84 27.33
CA LEU A 375 -8.10 -3.77 26.70
C LEU A 375 -8.34 -2.65 27.69
N LEU A 376 -7.73 -1.48 27.47
CA LEU A 376 -7.96 -0.28 28.28
C LEU A 376 -9.11 0.55 27.71
N SER A 377 -9.21 0.66 26.40
CA SER A 377 -10.37 1.28 25.75
C SER A 377 -10.53 0.83 24.30
N ALA A 378 -11.80 0.81 23.83
CA ALA A 378 -12.18 0.65 22.43
C ALA A 378 -13.37 1.57 22.16
N GLN A 379 -13.16 2.65 21.44
CA GLN A 379 -14.19 3.67 21.18
C GLN A 379 -14.32 3.95 19.68
N LYS A 380 -15.54 4.19 19.22
CA LYS A 380 -15.81 4.49 17.82
C LYS A 380 -15.18 5.83 17.42
N PHE A 381 -14.24 5.82 16.48
CA PHE A 381 -13.68 7.05 15.91
C PHE A 381 -14.35 7.43 14.58
N ALA A 382 -15.18 6.53 14.02
CA ALA A 382 -15.93 6.71 12.79
C ALA A 382 -17.36 6.18 12.95
N PHE A 383 -18.21 6.39 11.95
CA PHE A 383 -19.52 5.78 11.91
C PHE A 383 -19.43 4.25 11.71
N VAL A 384 -20.11 3.49 12.58
CA VAL A 384 -20.07 2.02 12.63
C VAL A 384 -21.49 1.47 12.76
N SER A 385 -21.88 0.57 11.85
CA SER A 385 -23.19 -0.11 11.89
C SER A 385 -23.11 -1.61 12.18
N TRP A 386 -21.94 -2.27 11.97
CA TRP A 386 -21.80 -3.71 12.15
C TRP A 386 -21.90 -4.17 13.63
N THR A 387 -21.68 -3.25 14.57
CA THR A 387 -21.76 -3.54 16.01
C THR A 387 -22.31 -2.36 16.78
N ARG A 388 -23.03 -2.66 17.87
CA ARG A 388 -23.49 -1.64 18.82
C ARG A 388 -22.36 -1.09 19.69
N GLY A 389 -21.28 -1.87 19.90
CA GLY A 389 -20.10 -1.46 20.66
C GLY A 389 -19.26 -2.67 21.05
N ILE A 390 -18.18 -2.41 21.80
CA ILE A 390 -17.35 -3.44 22.43
C ILE A 390 -17.78 -3.58 23.87
N ASP A 391 -18.10 -4.80 24.32
CA ASP A 391 -18.38 -5.08 25.71
C ASP A 391 -17.12 -4.89 26.56
N PRO A 392 -17.09 -3.97 27.51
CA PRO A 392 -15.88 -3.66 28.27
C PRO A 392 -15.42 -4.81 29.19
N LYS A 393 -16.28 -5.78 29.50
CA LYS A 393 -15.94 -6.92 30.37
C LYS A 393 -15.26 -8.04 29.59
N SER A 394 -15.80 -8.36 28.42
CA SER A 394 -15.27 -9.45 27.58
C SER A 394 -14.28 -8.97 26.54
N GLY A 395 -14.25 -7.66 26.22
CA GLY A 395 -13.49 -7.09 25.11
C GLY A 395 -14.06 -7.47 23.74
N ARG A 396 -15.25 -8.06 23.65
CA ARG A 396 -15.83 -8.57 22.41
C ARG A 396 -16.85 -7.60 21.81
N PRO A 397 -16.99 -7.54 20.48
CA PRO A 397 -18.04 -6.76 19.84
C PRO A 397 -19.43 -7.34 20.16
N ILE A 398 -20.40 -6.43 20.32
CA ILE A 398 -21.83 -6.76 20.39
C ILE A 398 -22.40 -6.55 18.99
N GLU A 399 -22.30 -7.56 18.15
CA GLU A 399 -22.70 -7.48 16.75
C GLU A 399 -24.13 -7.00 16.57
N ASP A 400 -24.38 -6.25 15.50
CA ASP A 400 -25.72 -5.83 15.12
C ASP A 400 -26.27 -6.77 14.04
N PRO A 401 -27.45 -7.39 14.24
CA PRO A 401 -28.02 -8.31 13.27
C PRO A 401 -28.25 -7.72 11.88
N SER A 402 -28.33 -6.39 11.75
CA SER A 402 -28.48 -5.72 10.45
C SER A 402 -27.24 -5.81 9.55
N ALA A 403 -26.09 -6.18 10.10
CA ALA A 403 -24.85 -6.39 9.36
C ALA A 403 -24.67 -7.82 8.85
N ASP A 404 -25.63 -8.70 9.18
CA ASP A 404 -25.66 -10.05 8.65
C ASP A 404 -26.22 -10.06 7.21
N TYR A 405 -25.45 -10.63 6.28
CA TYR A 405 -25.84 -10.75 4.87
C TYR A 405 -26.13 -12.19 4.43
N ASP A 406 -26.25 -13.12 5.39
CA ASP A 406 -26.54 -14.54 5.14
C ASP A 406 -27.95 -14.76 4.57
N HIS A 407 -28.85 -13.83 4.82
CA HIS A 407 -30.28 -13.94 4.43
C HIS A 407 -30.70 -12.85 3.43
N GLY A 408 -29.77 -12.09 2.88
CA GLY A 408 -30.02 -11.04 1.91
C GLY A 408 -28.97 -9.94 1.95
N PRO A 409 -29.09 -8.91 1.11
CA PRO A 409 -28.12 -7.82 1.10
C PRO A 409 -28.10 -7.07 2.43
N ALA A 410 -26.91 -6.79 2.96
CA ALA A 410 -26.71 -5.93 4.13
C ALA A 410 -25.89 -4.70 3.72
N LEU A 411 -26.30 -3.50 4.19
CA LEU A 411 -25.50 -2.28 4.09
C LEU A 411 -24.71 -2.13 5.38
N VAL A 412 -23.39 -2.26 5.25
CA VAL A 412 -22.48 -2.29 6.40
C VAL A 412 -21.52 -1.09 6.36
N PHE A 413 -21.35 -0.44 7.49
CA PHE A 413 -20.34 0.58 7.75
C PHE A 413 -19.41 0.13 8.88
N PRO A 414 -18.08 0.33 8.73
CA PRO A 414 -17.37 0.79 7.55
C PRO A 414 -17.49 -0.17 6.37
N SER A 415 -17.06 0.28 5.19
CA SER A 415 -16.85 -0.59 4.02
C SER A 415 -15.69 -1.55 4.24
N GLU A 416 -15.45 -2.47 3.30
CA GLU A 416 -14.27 -3.34 3.28
C GLU A 416 -12.94 -2.56 3.22
N ALA A 417 -12.95 -1.30 2.74
CA ALA A 417 -11.79 -0.41 2.82
C ALA A 417 -11.46 -0.01 4.27
N GLY A 418 -12.41 -0.20 5.19
CA GLY A 418 -12.32 0.19 6.60
C GLY A 418 -12.66 1.65 6.87
N ALA A 419 -12.80 2.00 8.14
CA ALA A 419 -12.86 3.40 8.58
C ALA A 419 -11.49 4.09 8.57
N HIS A 420 -10.44 3.32 8.58
CA HIS A 420 -9.01 3.66 8.43
C HIS A 420 -8.31 2.44 7.83
N SER A 421 -7.35 2.66 6.93
CA SER A 421 -6.64 1.57 6.28
C SER A 421 -5.12 1.65 6.55
N TRP A 422 -4.29 1.33 5.57
CA TRP A 422 -2.83 1.30 5.70
C TRP A 422 -2.19 2.69 5.84
N GLN A 423 -2.88 3.75 5.46
CA GLN A 423 -2.36 5.12 5.52
C GLN A 423 -1.96 5.46 6.97
N PRO A 424 -0.71 5.89 7.21
CA PRO A 424 -0.27 6.16 8.58
C PRO A 424 -1.07 7.26 9.27
N MET A 425 -1.47 7.01 10.51
CA MET A 425 -1.90 8.04 11.45
C MET A 425 -0.69 8.68 12.14
N ALA A 426 -0.83 9.86 12.74
CA ALA A 426 0.24 10.53 13.49
C ALA A 426 -0.20 10.83 14.93
N TYR A 427 0.72 10.70 15.89
CA TYR A 427 0.44 10.94 17.30
C TYR A 427 1.33 12.05 17.88
N ASP A 428 0.71 13.12 18.36
CA ASP A 428 1.36 14.19 19.12
C ASP A 428 1.21 13.90 20.62
N ALA A 429 2.28 13.37 21.22
CA ALA A 429 2.29 13.02 22.63
C ALA A 429 2.17 14.25 23.56
N GLN A 430 2.60 15.44 23.12
CA GLN A 430 2.50 16.66 23.92
C GLN A 430 1.04 17.12 24.05
N ARG A 431 0.24 16.90 23.01
CA ARG A 431 -1.20 17.21 22.99
C ARG A 431 -2.09 16.04 23.40
N GLY A 432 -1.57 14.82 23.40
CA GLY A 432 -2.36 13.59 23.58
C GLY A 432 -3.37 13.35 22.46
N ILE A 433 -3.02 13.77 21.23
CA ILE A 433 -3.90 13.74 20.04
C ILE A 433 -3.33 12.81 18.98
N THR A 434 -4.18 11.90 18.49
CA THR A 434 -3.91 11.14 17.27
C THR A 434 -4.65 11.77 16.09
N PHE A 435 -3.93 12.04 15.00
CA PHE A 435 -4.50 12.52 13.74
C PHE A 435 -4.70 11.31 12.82
N ILE A 436 -5.95 11.07 12.43
CA ILE A 436 -6.37 9.84 11.75
C ILE A 436 -6.95 10.20 10.37
N PRO A 437 -6.43 9.64 9.26
CA PRO A 437 -7.14 9.65 7.98
C PRO A 437 -8.36 8.73 8.08
N VAL A 438 -9.55 9.28 7.93
CA VAL A 438 -10.82 8.56 8.16
C VAL A 438 -11.60 8.42 6.87
N ILE A 439 -12.10 7.20 6.65
CA ILE A 439 -13.00 6.83 5.56
C ILE A 439 -14.39 6.59 6.15
N GLU A 440 -15.38 7.36 5.74
CA GLU A 440 -16.79 7.07 6.01
C GLU A 440 -17.47 6.61 4.73
N ALA A 441 -17.42 5.33 4.48
CA ALA A 441 -18.05 4.65 3.37
C ALA A 441 -18.70 3.36 3.86
N GLY A 442 -19.79 2.96 3.23
CA GLY A 442 -20.43 1.69 3.48
C GLY A 442 -20.41 0.82 2.22
N ASN A 443 -20.52 -0.49 2.40
CA ASN A 443 -20.70 -1.43 1.29
C ASN A 443 -22.00 -2.21 1.43
N VAL A 444 -22.59 -2.53 0.28
CA VAL A 444 -23.62 -3.57 0.18
C VAL A 444 -22.90 -4.91 0.02
N LEU A 445 -22.98 -5.73 1.05
CA LEU A 445 -22.50 -7.11 1.04
C LEU A 445 -23.64 -8.04 0.65
N VAL A 446 -23.37 -9.02 -0.20
CA VAL A 446 -24.36 -9.97 -0.69
C VAL A 446 -23.77 -11.37 -0.80
N GLU A 447 -24.63 -12.36 -0.68
CA GLU A 447 -24.34 -13.74 -1.05
C GLU A 447 -24.68 -13.98 -2.53
N SER A 448 -23.77 -14.61 -3.24
CA SER A 448 -23.97 -15.07 -4.63
C SER A 448 -24.19 -16.58 -4.64
N SER A 449 -25.30 -17.03 -5.26
CA SER A 449 -25.62 -18.45 -5.38
C SER A 449 -24.58 -19.25 -6.16
N GLU A 450 -23.92 -18.63 -7.13
CA GLU A 450 -22.84 -19.28 -7.89
C GLU A 450 -21.56 -19.42 -7.05
N ARG A 451 -21.29 -18.45 -6.19
CA ARG A 451 -20.14 -18.51 -5.28
C ARG A 451 -20.35 -19.46 -4.10
N ARG A 452 -21.61 -19.75 -3.72
CA ARG A 452 -21.92 -20.85 -2.79
C ARG A 452 -21.48 -22.20 -3.32
N ALA A 453 -21.40 -22.36 -4.65
CA ALA A 453 -20.97 -23.62 -5.28
C ALA A 453 -19.46 -23.85 -5.27
N GLY A 454 -18.66 -22.83 -4.94
CA GLY A 454 -17.19 -22.95 -4.86
C GLY A 454 -16.45 -21.63 -4.97
N LEU A 455 -15.18 -21.67 -4.61
CA LEU A 455 -14.25 -20.56 -4.78
C LEU A 455 -13.84 -20.43 -6.24
N VAL A 456 -13.82 -19.19 -6.71
CA VAL A 456 -13.39 -18.87 -8.06
C VAL A 456 -12.00 -18.23 -7.99
N GLU A 457 -10.99 -18.93 -8.50
CA GLU A 457 -9.62 -18.43 -8.50
C GLU A 457 -9.50 -17.06 -9.18
N GLY A 458 -8.72 -16.16 -8.59
CA GLY A 458 -8.48 -14.80 -9.09
C GLY A 458 -9.61 -13.80 -8.84
N GLN A 459 -10.66 -14.18 -8.11
CA GLN A 459 -11.73 -13.28 -7.69
C GLN A 459 -11.75 -13.10 -6.16
N PHE A 460 -12.20 -11.92 -5.72
CA PHE A 460 -12.51 -11.71 -4.31
C PHE A 460 -13.57 -12.70 -3.82
N THR A 461 -13.39 -13.15 -2.59
CA THR A 461 -14.24 -14.22 -2.03
C THR A 461 -15.65 -13.74 -1.67
N THR A 462 -15.88 -12.44 -1.51
CA THR A 462 -17.19 -11.87 -1.19
C THR A 462 -17.56 -10.76 -2.18
N PRO A 463 -18.74 -10.81 -2.81
CA PRO A 463 -19.27 -9.69 -3.58
C PRO A 463 -19.59 -8.51 -2.65
N SER A 464 -18.90 -7.41 -2.90
CA SER A 464 -19.01 -6.17 -2.16
C SER A 464 -19.10 -4.99 -3.13
N PHE A 465 -20.03 -4.07 -2.89
CA PHE A 465 -20.34 -2.99 -3.81
C PHE A 465 -20.53 -1.68 -3.09
N ALA A 466 -20.01 -0.60 -3.66
CA ALA A 466 -20.45 0.72 -3.25
C ALA A 466 -21.98 0.82 -3.45
N PRO A 467 -22.71 1.38 -2.49
CA PRO A 467 -24.18 1.37 -2.49
C PRO A 467 -24.82 1.93 -3.76
N GLU A 468 -24.19 2.97 -4.33
CA GLU A 468 -24.65 3.65 -5.54
C GLU A 468 -24.42 2.84 -6.83
N THR A 469 -23.54 1.84 -6.80
CA THR A 469 -23.17 1.03 -7.97
C THR A 469 -23.87 -0.33 -7.96
N TYR A 470 -24.60 -0.69 -6.91
CA TYR A 470 -25.26 -1.98 -6.85
C TYR A 470 -26.42 -2.10 -7.84
N ASP A 471 -26.18 -2.82 -8.92
CA ASP A 471 -27.19 -3.18 -9.92
C ASP A 471 -27.17 -4.71 -10.16
N PRO A 472 -28.15 -5.45 -9.57
CA PRO A 472 -28.24 -6.91 -9.71
C PRO A 472 -28.35 -7.39 -11.16
N LYS A 473 -28.91 -6.56 -12.06
CA LYS A 473 -29.06 -6.93 -13.48
C LYS A 473 -27.76 -6.77 -14.24
N ALA A 474 -27.09 -5.62 -14.08
CA ALA A 474 -25.79 -5.35 -14.71
C ALA A 474 -24.70 -6.30 -14.22
N MET A 475 -24.75 -6.71 -12.95
CA MET A 475 -23.74 -7.54 -12.31
C MET A 475 -23.98 -9.04 -12.47
N ARG A 476 -25.10 -9.46 -13.02
CA ARG A 476 -25.48 -10.88 -13.14
C ARG A 476 -24.45 -11.72 -13.89
N GLY A 477 -23.81 -11.16 -14.93
CA GLY A 477 -22.75 -11.85 -15.68
C GLY A 477 -21.46 -12.09 -14.91
N LEU A 478 -21.23 -11.31 -13.85
CA LEU A 478 -20.02 -11.39 -13.01
C LEU A 478 -20.19 -12.29 -11.80
N TYR A 479 -21.36 -12.22 -11.16
CA TYR A 479 -21.61 -12.80 -9.85
C TYR A 479 -22.78 -13.79 -9.84
N GLY A 480 -23.38 -14.06 -10.98
CA GLY A 480 -24.64 -14.81 -11.07
C GLY A 480 -25.85 -14.02 -10.57
N PRO A 481 -26.98 -14.69 -10.29
CA PRO A 481 -28.15 -14.04 -9.77
C PRO A 481 -27.89 -13.40 -8.38
N LEU A 482 -28.00 -12.08 -8.32
CA LEU A 482 -27.91 -11.32 -7.07
C LEU A 482 -29.30 -10.93 -6.58
N PRO A 483 -29.53 -10.89 -5.24
CA PRO A 483 -30.81 -10.51 -4.67
C PRO A 483 -31.07 -9.00 -4.90
N PRO A 484 -32.36 -8.56 -5.01
CA PRO A 484 -32.69 -7.15 -5.04
C PRO A 484 -32.41 -6.50 -3.69
N LEU A 485 -32.10 -5.19 -3.68
CA LEU A 485 -31.84 -4.43 -2.44
C LEU A 485 -33.04 -4.41 -1.46
N GLY A 486 -34.26 -4.64 -1.94
CA GLY A 486 -35.43 -4.65 -1.07
C GLY A 486 -35.62 -3.34 -0.28
N GLN A 487 -35.73 -3.44 1.04
CA GLN A 487 -35.89 -2.26 1.90
C GLN A 487 -34.64 -1.39 1.98
N LEU A 488 -33.43 -1.94 1.73
CA LEU A 488 -32.19 -1.18 1.71
C LEU A 488 -32.15 -0.08 0.64
N ALA A 489 -32.90 -0.25 -0.46
CA ALA A 489 -32.98 0.75 -1.53
C ALA A 489 -33.40 2.14 -1.05
N ARG A 490 -34.17 2.22 0.04
CA ARG A 490 -34.57 3.50 0.67
C ARG A 490 -33.44 4.13 1.48
N HIS A 491 -32.61 3.32 2.16
CA HIS A 491 -31.48 3.80 2.94
C HIS A 491 -30.35 4.30 2.06
N ILE A 492 -30.11 3.66 0.91
CA ILE A 492 -29.06 4.02 -0.04
C ILE A 492 -29.29 5.41 -0.63
N LYS A 493 -30.54 5.81 -0.87
CA LYS A 493 -30.87 7.12 -1.47
C LYS A 493 -30.59 8.33 -0.59
N THR A 494 -30.37 8.16 0.69
CA THR A 494 -30.38 9.29 1.64
C THR A 494 -29.03 9.63 2.28
N ASN A 495 -28.00 8.74 2.30
CA ASN A 495 -26.76 9.05 3.04
C ASN A 495 -25.56 8.13 2.77
N THR A 496 -25.32 7.72 1.55
CA THR A 496 -24.29 6.71 1.25
C THR A 496 -23.09 7.21 0.46
N ALA A 497 -23.01 8.51 0.17
CA ALA A 497 -21.82 9.07 -0.49
C ALA A 497 -20.59 8.86 0.40
N SER A 498 -19.56 8.24 -0.17
CA SER A 498 -18.27 8.06 0.48
C SER A 498 -17.67 9.43 0.83
N ARG A 499 -17.24 9.60 2.08
CA ARG A 499 -16.64 10.84 2.60
C ARG A 499 -15.30 10.55 3.25
N GLY A 500 -14.36 11.48 3.15
CA GLY A 500 -13.09 11.43 3.84
C GLY A 500 -12.96 12.55 4.88
N PHE A 501 -12.20 12.27 5.93
CA PHE A 501 -11.90 13.25 6.97
C PHE A 501 -10.48 13.07 7.48
N LEU A 502 -9.85 14.18 7.85
CA LEU A 502 -8.77 14.16 8.80
C LEU A 502 -9.37 14.44 10.19
N ARG A 503 -9.30 13.49 11.11
CA ARG A 503 -9.81 13.63 12.48
C ARG A 503 -8.70 13.74 13.49
N ALA A 504 -8.81 14.68 14.41
CA ALA A 504 -8.02 14.75 15.62
C ALA A 504 -8.77 14.03 16.76
N TRP A 505 -8.20 12.94 17.23
CA TRP A 505 -8.74 12.10 18.28
C TRP A 505 -8.02 12.33 19.59
N SER A 506 -8.71 12.81 20.62
CA SER A 506 -8.15 12.87 21.97
C SER A 506 -8.15 11.49 22.62
N VAL A 507 -6.95 10.96 22.86
CA VAL A 507 -6.79 9.63 23.48
C VAL A 507 -7.37 9.62 24.90
N ALA A 508 -7.11 10.68 25.68
CA ALA A 508 -7.60 10.77 27.06
C ALA A 508 -9.10 11.03 27.19
N GLN A 509 -9.70 11.73 26.22
CA GLN A 509 -11.13 12.08 26.26
C GLN A 509 -11.99 11.11 25.45
N HIS A 510 -11.39 10.19 24.72
CA HIS A 510 -12.06 9.20 23.87
C HIS A 510 -13.04 9.84 22.86
N LYS A 511 -12.67 10.97 22.25
CA LYS A 511 -13.53 11.68 21.32
C LYS A 511 -12.78 12.44 20.25
N VAL A 512 -13.44 12.74 19.16
CA VAL A 512 -12.99 13.68 18.14
C VAL A 512 -13.00 15.09 18.72
N VAL A 513 -11.87 15.82 18.66
CA VAL A 513 -11.76 17.22 19.10
C VAL A 513 -11.95 18.18 17.96
N TRP A 514 -11.55 17.79 16.76
CA TRP A 514 -11.90 18.48 15.51
C TRP A 514 -11.84 17.50 14.34
N GLU A 515 -12.49 17.85 13.25
CA GLU A 515 -12.40 17.16 11.98
C GLU A 515 -12.36 18.15 10.82
N ALA A 516 -11.63 17.78 9.77
CA ALA A 516 -11.59 18.51 8.50
C ALA A 516 -11.98 17.55 7.37
N ALA A 517 -13.00 17.93 6.59
CA ALA A 517 -13.37 17.17 5.42
C ALA A 517 -12.24 17.19 4.39
N THR A 518 -11.92 16.03 3.81
CA THR A 518 -10.91 15.88 2.77
C THR A 518 -11.54 15.84 1.38
N ALA A 519 -10.70 15.88 0.34
CA ALA A 519 -11.18 15.96 -1.04
C ALA A 519 -11.86 14.68 -1.51
N THR A 520 -11.38 13.53 -1.02
CA THR A 520 -11.93 12.20 -1.31
C THR A 520 -11.99 11.36 -0.04
N SER A 521 -12.58 10.18 -0.10
CA SER A 521 -12.53 9.23 1.00
C SER A 521 -11.21 8.46 1.07
N TRP A 522 -10.41 8.50 0.01
CA TRP A 522 -9.16 7.74 -0.12
C TRP A 522 -7.99 8.71 -0.30
N ASP A 523 -7.61 9.37 0.79
CA ASP A 523 -6.51 10.34 0.84
C ASP A 523 -5.31 9.79 1.63
N GLY A 524 -4.22 10.57 1.67
CA GLY A 524 -2.91 10.11 2.15
C GLY A 524 -2.80 9.95 3.66
N GLY A 525 -1.68 9.34 4.06
CA GLY A 525 -1.25 9.30 5.46
C GLY A 525 -0.84 10.68 6.00
N VAL A 526 -0.59 10.73 7.30
CA VAL A 526 -0.46 11.99 8.06
C VAL A 526 0.95 12.15 8.64
N LEU A 527 1.44 13.38 8.63
CA LEU A 527 2.60 13.85 9.37
C LEU A 527 2.18 14.95 10.34
N ALA A 528 2.47 14.83 11.62
CA ALA A 528 2.33 15.92 12.59
C ALA A 528 3.70 16.52 12.98
N THR A 529 3.75 17.83 13.26
CA THR A 529 5.02 18.52 13.53
C THR A 529 4.97 19.42 14.76
N GLY A 530 6.13 19.64 15.37
CA GLY A 530 6.33 20.57 16.47
C GLY A 530 6.03 22.04 16.10
N GLY A 531 5.94 22.33 14.80
CA GLY A 531 5.48 23.64 14.29
C GLY A 531 3.98 23.88 14.43
N GLY A 532 3.23 22.94 15.00
CA GLY A 532 1.78 23.03 15.17
C GLY A 532 1.01 22.81 13.86
N VAL A 533 1.60 22.05 12.94
CA VAL A 533 1.03 21.77 11.62
C VAL A 533 0.90 20.27 11.41
N VAL A 534 -0.24 19.86 10.85
CA VAL A 534 -0.52 18.51 10.37
C VAL A 534 -0.57 18.53 8.86
N PHE A 535 0.19 17.66 8.20
CA PHE A 535 0.24 17.56 6.73
C PHE A 535 -0.44 16.27 6.27
N GLN A 536 -1.22 16.38 5.19
CA GLN A 536 -1.85 15.25 4.50
C GLN A 536 -1.88 15.51 2.99
N GLY A 537 -1.45 14.52 2.19
CA GLY A 537 -1.65 14.55 0.75
C GLY A 537 -3.06 14.11 0.36
N ASP A 538 -3.58 14.58 -0.77
CA ASP A 538 -4.88 14.17 -1.29
C ASP A 538 -4.79 13.54 -2.70
N ALA A 539 -5.87 12.87 -3.11
CA ALA A 539 -5.98 12.27 -4.44
C ALA A 539 -6.04 13.32 -5.55
N ASN A 540 -6.47 14.56 -5.25
CA ASN A 540 -6.58 15.65 -6.21
C ASN A 540 -5.23 16.32 -6.51
N GLY A 541 -4.16 15.91 -5.80
CA GLY A 541 -2.78 16.34 -6.03
C GLY A 541 -2.37 17.57 -5.25
N ASN A 542 -2.95 17.77 -4.06
CA ASN A 542 -2.57 18.83 -3.15
C ASN A 542 -1.94 18.26 -1.87
N LEU A 543 -0.87 18.88 -1.40
CA LEU A 543 -0.41 18.72 -0.03
C LEU A 543 -1.12 19.76 0.83
N ASN A 544 -1.99 19.29 1.72
CA ASN A 544 -2.75 20.13 2.62
C ASN A 544 -2.05 20.25 3.98
N ALA A 545 -2.07 21.43 4.57
CA ALA A 545 -1.54 21.74 5.89
C ALA A 545 -2.66 22.28 6.78
N TYR A 546 -2.80 21.69 7.97
CA TYR A 546 -3.84 22.03 8.94
C TYR A 546 -3.21 22.45 10.27
N ALA A 547 -3.83 23.38 10.97
CA ALA A 547 -3.45 23.72 12.35
C ALA A 547 -3.74 22.51 13.27
N SER A 548 -2.76 22.07 14.03
CA SER A 548 -2.87 20.86 14.89
C SER A 548 -3.95 20.99 15.98
N ASP A 549 -4.26 22.20 16.42
CA ASP A 549 -5.20 22.47 17.53
C ASP A 549 -6.65 22.67 17.09
N SER A 550 -6.89 23.08 15.83
CA SER A 550 -8.23 23.47 15.37
C SER A 550 -8.70 22.77 14.09
N GLY A 551 -7.78 22.12 13.33
CA GLY A 551 -8.11 21.57 12.02
C GLY A 551 -8.31 22.61 10.93
N GLN A 552 -8.07 23.90 11.23
CA GLN A 552 -8.13 24.95 10.21
C GLN A 552 -7.09 24.67 9.12
N ARG A 553 -7.51 24.64 7.86
CA ARG A 553 -6.59 24.50 6.73
C ARG A 553 -5.80 25.79 6.54
N LEU A 554 -4.49 25.72 6.78
CA LEU A 554 -3.54 26.84 6.69
C LEU A 554 -3.02 27.02 5.27
N ALA A 555 -2.81 25.93 4.55
CA ALA A 555 -2.32 25.94 3.18
C ALA A 555 -2.81 24.71 2.39
N SER A 556 -2.83 24.83 1.07
CA SER A 556 -3.07 23.75 0.12
C SER A 556 -2.15 23.97 -1.08
N ILE A 557 -1.13 23.12 -1.21
CA ILE A 557 -0.06 23.28 -2.21
C ILE A 557 -0.30 22.28 -3.32
N ALA A 558 -0.68 22.80 -4.50
CA ALA A 558 -0.89 21.97 -5.68
C ALA A 558 0.45 21.46 -6.23
N VAL A 559 0.63 20.14 -6.23
CA VAL A 559 1.82 19.49 -6.78
C VAL A 559 1.52 18.68 -8.04
N GLY A 560 0.23 18.49 -8.38
CA GLY A 560 -0.21 17.83 -9.61
C GLY A 560 0.06 16.33 -9.66
N SER A 561 0.23 15.68 -8.52
CA SER A 561 0.29 14.21 -8.39
C SER A 561 -0.53 13.77 -7.18
N SER A 562 -1.35 12.75 -7.33
CA SER A 562 -2.11 12.18 -6.21
C SER A 562 -1.15 11.62 -5.15
N MET A 563 -1.47 11.82 -3.87
CA MET A 563 -0.59 11.47 -2.76
C MET A 563 -1.34 10.63 -1.74
N LEU A 564 -0.94 9.36 -1.60
CA LEU A 564 -1.51 8.42 -0.63
C LEU A 564 -0.52 8.04 0.48
N ALA A 565 0.79 8.16 0.23
CA ALA A 565 1.82 7.97 1.25
C ALA A 565 1.76 9.05 2.33
N ALA A 566 2.37 8.81 3.49
CA ALA A 566 2.55 9.85 4.48
C ALA A 566 3.70 10.79 4.09
N PRO A 567 3.55 12.12 4.28
CA PRO A 567 4.67 13.04 4.20
C PRO A 567 5.69 12.78 5.31
N ILE A 568 6.94 13.13 5.05
CA ILE A 568 8.01 13.19 6.05
C ILE A 568 8.59 14.60 6.14
N THR A 569 9.28 14.90 7.23
CA THR A 569 10.06 16.14 7.35
C THR A 569 11.44 15.86 7.90
N TYR A 570 12.42 16.56 7.40
CA TYR A 570 13.83 16.44 7.77
C TYR A 570 14.56 17.77 7.58
N ARG A 571 15.78 17.88 8.11
CA ARG A 571 16.62 19.06 7.91
C ARG A 571 17.98 18.66 7.32
N VAL A 572 18.38 19.33 6.26
CA VAL A 572 19.70 19.19 5.64
C VAL A 572 20.28 20.57 5.37
N ASN A 573 21.54 20.77 5.71
CA ASN A 573 22.25 22.03 5.54
C ASN A 573 21.47 23.24 6.17
N GLY A 574 20.84 23.03 7.33
CA GLY A 574 20.07 24.04 8.03
C GLY A 574 18.69 24.35 7.44
N THR A 575 18.31 23.69 6.34
CA THR A 575 16.98 23.87 5.70
C THR A 575 16.06 22.71 6.04
N GLN A 576 14.87 23.02 6.54
CA GLN A 576 13.80 22.04 6.74
C GLN A 576 13.02 21.80 5.45
N PHE A 577 12.81 20.52 5.13
CA PHE A 577 12.04 20.05 3.98
C PHE A 577 10.79 19.27 4.43
N ILE A 578 9.74 19.32 3.61
CA ILE A 578 8.64 18.34 3.61
C ILE A 578 8.78 17.52 2.33
N ALA A 579 8.82 16.20 2.42
CA ALA A 579 8.88 15.34 1.24
C ALA A 579 7.78 14.26 1.29
N ILE A 580 7.31 13.84 0.11
CA ILE A 580 6.26 12.84 -0.05
C ILE A 580 6.45 12.03 -1.32
N MET A 581 6.15 10.74 -1.27
CA MET A 581 6.00 9.90 -2.45
C MET A 581 4.60 10.08 -3.03
N ALA A 582 4.51 10.31 -4.33
CA ALA A 582 3.28 10.71 -5.00
C ALA A 582 3.02 9.86 -6.24
N ALA A 583 2.01 9.04 -6.19
CA ALA A 583 1.27 8.37 -7.26
C ALA A 583 0.02 7.73 -6.67
N TYR A 584 -1.09 7.79 -7.38
CA TYR A 584 -2.36 7.17 -6.99
C TYR A 584 -2.30 5.65 -7.20
N GLY A 585 -2.78 4.87 -6.23
CA GLY A 585 -2.70 3.41 -6.31
C GLY A 585 -3.31 2.70 -5.12
N GLY A 586 -2.88 1.45 -4.94
CA GLY A 586 -3.40 0.59 -3.90
C GLY A 586 -4.85 0.17 -4.13
N GLY A 587 -5.56 -0.19 -3.06
CA GLY A 587 -6.95 -0.64 -3.11
C GLY A 587 -7.92 0.36 -3.74
N GLY A 588 -7.59 1.65 -3.75
CA GLY A 588 -8.46 2.69 -4.34
C GLY A 588 -8.54 2.71 -5.86
N VAL A 589 -7.71 1.97 -6.59
CA VAL A 589 -7.65 2.01 -8.06
C VAL A 589 -7.66 0.65 -8.75
N ILE A 590 -7.38 -0.43 -8.05
CA ILE A 590 -7.44 -1.80 -8.59
C ILE A 590 -8.78 -2.44 -8.18
N THR A 591 -9.86 -1.71 -8.43
CA THR A 591 -11.24 -2.10 -8.07
C THR A 591 -12.14 -2.29 -9.29
N GLY A 592 -11.59 -2.16 -10.51
CA GLY A 592 -12.38 -2.22 -11.74
C GLY A 592 -13.14 -0.93 -12.07
N THR A 593 -12.89 0.17 -11.34
CA THR A 593 -13.52 1.48 -11.57
C THR A 593 -12.56 2.49 -12.22
N PRO A 594 -13.02 3.36 -13.12
CA PRO A 594 -12.23 4.46 -13.64
C PRO A 594 -11.81 5.44 -12.53
N LEU A 595 -10.71 6.18 -12.78
CA LEU A 595 -10.27 7.25 -11.91
C LEU A 595 -11.32 8.35 -11.81
N ASP A 596 -11.47 8.93 -10.61
CA ASP A 596 -12.28 10.13 -10.41
C ASP A 596 -11.71 11.28 -11.27
N PRO A 597 -12.56 11.97 -12.08
CA PRO A 597 -12.15 13.12 -12.88
C PRO A 597 -11.49 14.25 -12.10
N ALA A 598 -11.77 14.40 -10.82
CA ALA A 598 -11.14 15.38 -9.94
C ALA A 598 -9.71 14.98 -9.55
N SER A 599 -9.36 13.70 -9.59
CA SER A 599 -8.05 13.23 -9.17
C SER A 599 -6.92 13.75 -10.07
N ALA A 600 -5.75 13.98 -9.48
CA ALA A 600 -4.57 14.39 -10.25
C ALA A 600 -4.15 13.30 -11.25
N ALA A 601 -4.28 12.02 -10.88
CA ALA A 601 -3.99 10.89 -11.77
C ALA A 601 -4.85 10.89 -13.04
N TYR A 602 -6.13 11.27 -12.94
CA TYR A 602 -6.99 11.43 -14.11
C TYR A 602 -6.57 12.64 -14.97
N ARG A 603 -6.30 13.79 -14.31
CA ARG A 603 -6.04 15.07 -14.98
C ARG A 603 -4.66 15.14 -15.62
N TYR A 604 -3.63 14.63 -14.95
CA TYR A 604 -2.22 14.80 -15.34
C TYR A 604 -1.52 13.48 -15.68
N GLY A 605 -2.16 12.34 -15.42
CA GLY A 605 -1.51 11.03 -15.47
C GLY A 605 -0.89 10.66 -14.12
N ASN A 606 -0.49 9.39 -14.01
CA ASN A 606 -0.01 8.81 -12.74
C ASN A 606 1.50 8.56 -12.76
N ASP A 607 2.29 9.58 -13.08
CA ASP A 607 3.75 9.48 -13.07
C ASP A 607 4.27 9.53 -11.63
N GLY A 608 4.80 8.40 -11.15
CA GLY A 608 5.28 8.23 -9.78
C GLY A 608 6.55 9.03 -9.50
N ARG A 609 6.52 9.86 -8.46
CA ARG A 609 7.64 10.71 -8.09
C ARG A 609 7.75 10.95 -6.59
N ILE A 610 8.94 11.35 -6.14
CA ILE A 610 9.17 11.94 -4.82
C ILE A 610 9.22 13.44 -5.02
N ILE A 611 8.51 14.19 -4.19
CA ILE A 611 8.44 15.65 -4.25
C ILE A 611 8.89 16.20 -2.91
N ALA A 612 9.80 17.16 -2.92
CA ALA A 612 10.24 17.89 -1.73
C ALA A 612 9.89 19.38 -1.84
N LEU A 613 9.44 19.94 -0.73
CA LEU A 613 9.07 21.34 -0.56
C LEU A 613 9.90 21.97 0.55
N LYS A 614 10.12 23.29 0.46
CA LYS A 614 10.79 24.10 1.48
C LYS A 614 10.18 25.51 1.55
N ILE A 615 10.40 26.22 2.63
CA ILE A 615 9.98 27.63 2.74
C ILE A 615 10.71 28.48 1.67
N GLY A 616 9.96 29.35 1.00
CA GLY A 616 10.47 30.29 -0.02
C GLY A 616 10.82 29.63 -1.35
N GLY A 617 10.46 28.35 -1.57
CA GLY A 617 10.55 27.73 -2.89
C GLY A 617 9.55 28.33 -3.87
N PRO A 618 9.76 28.22 -5.19
CA PRO A 618 8.77 28.62 -6.20
C PRO A 618 7.53 27.72 -6.15
N ALA A 619 6.45 28.11 -6.84
CA ALA A 619 5.31 27.23 -7.01
C ALA A 619 5.72 25.91 -7.68
N PRO A 620 5.21 24.75 -7.20
CA PRO A 620 5.53 23.47 -7.82
C PRO A 620 5.11 23.44 -9.30
N PRO A 621 5.96 22.93 -10.22
CA PRO A 621 5.58 22.79 -11.62
C PRO A 621 4.49 21.72 -11.76
N LEU A 622 3.34 22.10 -12.31
CA LEU A 622 2.27 21.15 -12.59
C LEU A 622 2.59 20.36 -13.88
N PRO A 623 2.31 19.04 -13.91
CA PRO A 623 2.42 18.28 -15.15
C PRO A 623 1.42 18.80 -16.21
N PRO A 624 1.68 18.56 -17.50
CA PRO A 624 0.71 18.88 -18.56
C PRO A 624 -0.59 18.10 -18.35
N VAL A 625 -1.72 18.75 -18.68
CA VAL A 625 -3.02 18.07 -18.66
C VAL A 625 -3.01 16.91 -19.66
N ARG A 626 -3.37 15.72 -19.19
CA ARG A 626 -3.44 14.51 -20.01
C ARG A 626 -4.52 14.67 -21.08
N THR A 627 -4.13 14.45 -22.33
CA THR A 627 -5.04 14.30 -23.47
C THR A 627 -5.05 12.85 -23.91
N ASP A 628 -6.25 12.32 -24.21
CA ASP A 628 -6.32 10.97 -24.76
C ASP A 628 -5.93 11.01 -26.25
N PRO A 629 -5.04 10.12 -26.69
CA PRO A 629 -4.69 10.05 -28.11
C PRO A 629 -5.92 9.65 -28.94
N PRO A 630 -5.96 9.96 -30.25
CA PRO A 630 -6.97 9.43 -31.14
C PRO A 630 -7.08 7.91 -31.02
N LEU A 631 -8.27 7.37 -31.29
CA LEU A 631 -8.44 5.91 -31.37
C LEU A 631 -7.59 5.39 -32.52
N PRO A 632 -6.80 4.33 -32.32
CA PRO A 632 -6.04 3.71 -33.39
C PRO A 632 -6.98 3.02 -34.42
N ASP A 633 -6.43 2.64 -35.55
CA ASP A 633 -7.14 1.77 -36.49
C ASP A 633 -7.49 0.45 -35.84
N LEU A 634 -8.75 0.07 -35.93
CA LEU A 634 -9.28 -1.12 -35.27
C LEU A 634 -9.22 -2.34 -36.22
N PRO A 635 -8.93 -3.53 -35.66
CA PRO A 635 -9.14 -4.78 -36.41
C PRO A 635 -10.59 -4.94 -36.90
N PRO A 636 -10.87 -5.83 -37.85
CA PRO A 636 -12.23 -6.17 -38.24
C PRO A 636 -13.08 -6.55 -37.02
N ARG A 637 -14.32 -6.07 -36.97
CA ARG A 637 -15.23 -6.37 -35.87
C ARG A 637 -15.58 -7.85 -35.84
N PRO A 638 -15.45 -8.54 -34.69
CA PRO A 638 -15.83 -9.95 -34.57
C PRO A 638 -17.31 -10.17 -34.91
N ALA A 639 -17.63 -11.28 -35.57
CA ALA A 639 -18.98 -11.60 -36.00
C ALA A 639 -19.75 -12.56 -35.09
N GLU A 640 -19.03 -13.29 -34.20
CA GLU A 640 -19.59 -14.37 -33.39
C GLU A 640 -20.07 -13.87 -32.01
N PRO A 641 -21.38 -13.67 -31.77
CA PRO A 641 -21.91 -13.11 -30.54
C PRO A 641 -21.56 -13.97 -29.31
N ALA A 642 -21.54 -15.31 -29.45
CA ALA A 642 -21.21 -16.21 -28.34
C ALA A 642 -19.75 -16.07 -27.89
N GLN A 643 -18.82 -15.86 -28.82
CA GLN A 643 -17.40 -15.60 -28.48
C GLN A 643 -17.24 -14.27 -27.73
N ILE A 644 -17.94 -13.22 -28.20
CA ILE A 644 -17.91 -11.90 -27.51
C ILE A 644 -18.44 -12.01 -26.09
N ALA A 645 -19.60 -12.67 -25.92
CA ALA A 645 -20.19 -12.86 -24.57
C ALA A 645 -19.31 -13.70 -23.63
N GLY A 646 -18.68 -14.77 -24.15
CA GLY A 646 -17.70 -15.54 -23.38
C GLY A 646 -16.48 -14.70 -22.99
N GLY A 647 -15.99 -13.87 -23.92
CA GLY A 647 -14.87 -12.95 -23.68
C GLY A 647 -15.19 -11.88 -22.65
N GLU A 648 -16.42 -11.36 -22.60
CA GLU A 648 -16.88 -10.44 -21.57
C GLU A 648 -16.75 -11.04 -20.17
N VAL A 649 -17.23 -12.26 -19.97
CA VAL A 649 -17.14 -12.96 -18.69
C VAL A 649 -15.68 -13.12 -18.23
N LEU A 650 -14.82 -13.55 -19.15
CA LEU A 650 -13.39 -13.76 -18.87
C LEU A 650 -12.64 -12.44 -18.62
N TYR A 651 -12.93 -11.41 -19.41
CA TYR A 651 -12.35 -10.07 -19.20
C TYR A 651 -12.71 -9.53 -17.80
N ASN A 652 -13.97 -9.56 -17.44
CA ASN A 652 -14.44 -9.10 -16.15
C ASN A 652 -13.81 -9.89 -14.99
N ARG A 653 -13.58 -11.19 -15.21
CA ARG A 653 -12.97 -12.07 -14.19
C ARG A 653 -11.49 -11.83 -13.99
N PHE A 654 -10.71 -11.65 -15.06
CA PHE A 654 -9.25 -11.68 -14.99
C PHE A 654 -8.57 -10.35 -15.37
N CYS A 655 -9.24 -9.44 -16.06
CA CYS A 655 -8.62 -8.26 -16.66
C CYS A 655 -9.17 -6.93 -16.11
N ALA A 656 -10.49 -6.83 -15.91
CA ALA A 656 -11.19 -5.58 -15.59
C ALA A 656 -10.71 -4.92 -14.30
N ARG A 657 -10.26 -5.69 -13.33
CA ARG A 657 -9.70 -5.18 -12.06
C ARG A 657 -8.55 -4.21 -12.29
N CYS A 658 -7.68 -4.53 -13.24
CA CYS A 658 -6.49 -3.74 -13.57
C CYS A 658 -6.71 -2.82 -14.79
N HIS A 659 -7.42 -3.29 -15.80
CA HIS A 659 -7.64 -2.61 -17.08
C HIS A 659 -9.08 -2.11 -17.19
N VAL A 660 -9.35 -0.99 -16.54
CA VAL A 660 -10.69 -0.37 -16.59
C VAL A 660 -10.97 0.27 -17.96
N PHE A 661 -12.23 0.31 -18.38
CA PHE A 661 -12.66 1.09 -19.51
C PHE A 661 -12.72 2.57 -19.14
N GLY A 662 -11.92 3.40 -19.84
CA GLY A 662 -11.71 4.79 -19.54
C GLY A 662 -10.33 5.07 -18.95
N ARG A 663 -10.20 6.17 -18.19
CA ARG A 663 -8.92 6.55 -17.58
C ARG A 663 -8.68 5.79 -16.30
N GLY A 664 -7.80 4.80 -16.37
CA GLY A 664 -7.20 4.10 -15.22
C GLY A 664 -5.71 4.45 -15.05
N ILE A 665 -5.06 3.86 -14.04
CA ILE A 665 -3.60 3.90 -13.89
C ILE A 665 -2.90 2.96 -14.88
N LEU A 666 -3.61 1.93 -15.36
CA LEU A 666 -3.16 1.02 -16.41
C LEU A 666 -3.91 1.31 -17.72
N PRO A 667 -3.37 0.86 -18.88
CA PRO A 667 -3.96 1.16 -20.18
C PRO A 667 -5.40 0.67 -20.36
N ASP A 668 -6.25 1.49 -20.94
CA ASP A 668 -7.55 1.08 -21.49
C ASP A 668 -7.31 0.19 -22.72
N LEU A 669 -7.64 -1.09 -22.60
CA LEU A 669 -7.37 -2.09 -23.67
C LEU A 669 -8.19 -1.87 -24.94
N ARG A 670 -9.26 -1.06 -24.93
CA ARG A 670 -9.98 -0.64 -26.12
C ARG A 670 -9.15 0.26 -27.04
N ARG A 671 -8.00 0.76 -26.56
CA ARG A 671 -7.09 1.67 -27.27
C ARG A 671 -5.80 0.98 -27.71
N MET A 672 -5.81 -0.35 -27.81
CA MET A 672 -4.66 -1.11 -28.33
C MET A 672 -4.39 -0.75 -29.79
N ASN A 673 -3.12 -0.58 -30.14
CA ASN A 673 -2.70 -0.39 -31.53
C ASN A 673 -2.57 -1.73 -32.28
N ALA A 674 -2.41 -1.69 -33.61
CA ALA A 674 -2.31 -2.88 -34.45
C ALA A 674 -1.18 -3.84 -34.00
N ALA A 675 -0.04 -3.31 -33.57
CA ALA A 675 1.08 -4.12 -33.07
C ALA A 675 0.70 -4.90 -31.80
N THR A 676 0.00 -4.25 -30.85
CA THR A 676 -0.46 -4.89 -29.62
C THR A 676 -1.53 -5.95 -29.93
N HIS A 677 -2.47 -5.67 -30.83
CA HIS A 677 -3.44 -6.66 -31.29
C HIS A 677 -2.77 -7.90 -31.89
N GLY A 678 -1.69 -7.71 -32.69
CA GLY A 678 -0.95 -8.81 -33.33
C GLY A 678 -0.19 -9.72 -32.37
N ILE A 679 0.10 -9.26 -31.17
CA ILE A 679 0.83 -10.04 -30.14
C ILE A 679 0.00 -10.31 -28.89
N PHE A 680 -1.34 -10.13 -28.95
CA PHE A 680 -2.22 -10.20 -27.76
C PHE A 680 -2.05 -11.51 -26.98
N ASN A 681 -2.13 -12.65 -27.66
CA ASN A 681 -1.95 -13.95 -27.02
C ASN A 681 -0.54 -14.13 -26.42
N SER A 682 0.49 -13.57 -27.05
CA SER A 682 1.85 -13.59 -26.50
C SER A 682 1.95 -12.76 -25.21
N ILE A 683 1.21 -11.66 -25.10
CA ILE A 683 1.13 -10.88 -23.86
C ILE A 683 0.40 -11.69 -22.78
N VAL A 684 -0.79 -12.21 -23.10
CA VAL A 684 -1.70 -12.82 -22.12
C VAL A 684 -1.25 -14.21 -21.70
N LEU A 685 -0.81 -15.06 -22.64
CA LEU A 685 -0.46 -16.44 -22.37
C LEU A 685 1.04 -16.66 -22.15
N ASN A 686 1.90 -15.94 -22.90
CA ASN A 686 3.36 -16.16 -22.80
C ASN A 686 4.06 -15.17 -21.89
N GLY A 687 3.36 -14.11 -21.43
CA GLY A 687 3.88 -13.16 -20.45
C GLY A 687 5.02 -12.27 -20.95
N ILE A 688 5.05 -11.93 -22.25
CA ILE A 688 6.12 -11.10 -22.82
C ILE A 688 6.18 -9.68 -22.19
N TYR A 689 5.13 -9.26 -21.48
CA TYR A 689 5.09 -8.03 -20.69
C TYR A 689 5.23 -8.25 -19.17
N ALA A 690 5.59 -9.47 -18.72
CA ALA A 690 5.91 -9.71 -17.32
C ALA A 690 6.99 -8.74 -16.78
N PRO A 691 8.06 -8.38 -17.52
CA PRO A 691 9.01 -7.37 -17.04
C PRO A 691 8.42 -5.99 -16.81
N LYS A 692 7.23 -5.70 -17.40
CA LYS A 692 6.45 -4.48 -17.17
C LYS A 692 5.39 -4.63 -16.09
N GLY A 693 5.33 -5.79 -15.40
CA GLY A 693 4.36 -6.10 -14.36
C GLY A 693 2.99 -6.58 -14.88
N MET A 694 2.88 -6.97 -16.16
CA MET A 694 1.73 -7.67 -16.71
C MET A 694 2.04 -9.18 -16.72
N GLY A 695 1.51 -9.92 -15.73
CA GLY A 695 1.71 -11.36 -15.66
C GLY A 695 1.01 -12.13 -16.78
N ARG A 696 1.41 -13.38 -16.98
CA ARG A 696 0.74 -14.31 -17.89
C ARG A 696 -0.44 -14.99 -17.19
N PHE A 697 -1.36 -15.53 -17.97
CA PHE A 697 -2.59 -16.18 -17.50
C PHE A 697 -2.77 -17.59 -18.10
N ASP A 698 -1.68 -18.24 -18.56
CA ASP A 698 -1.67 -19.58 -19.14
C ASP A 698 -2.08 -20.70 -18.19
N ASP A 699 -2.14 -20.40 -16.90
CA ASP A 699 -2.60 -21.30 -15.83
C ASP A 699 -4.13 -21.27 -15.64
N VAL A 700 -4.82 -20.22 -16.13
CA VAL A 700 -6.26 -20.02 -15.93
C VAL A 700 -7.02 -19.75 -17.25
N LEU A 701 -6.32 -19.47 -18.36
CA LEU A 701 -6.87 -19.22 -19.68
C LEU A 701 -6.26 -20.16 -20.72
N ALA A 702 -7.11 -20.86 -21.47
CA ALA A 702 -6.71 -21.56 -22.68
C ALA A 702 -6.55 -20.57 -23.86
N PRO A 703 -5.90 -20.95 -24.97
CA PRO A 703 -5.79 -20.09 -26.15
C PRO A 703 -7.13 -19.58 -26.67
N ALA A 704 -8.17 -20.42 -26.69
CA ALA A 704 -9.53 -20.03 -27.12
C ALA A 704 -10.17 -19.00 -26.18
N ASP A 705 -9.85 -19.03 -24.88
CA ASP A 705 -10.30 -18.03 -23.89
C ASP A 705 -9.64 -16.67 -24.14
N ALA A 706 -8.34 -16.66 -24.40
CA ALA A 706 -7.61 -15.45 -24.76
C ALA A 706 -8.15 -14.84 -26.07
N ASP A 707 -8.47 -15.67 -27.07
CA ASP A 707 -9.10 -15.22 -28.32
C ASP A 707 -10.50 -14.64 -28.07
N ALA A 708 -11.28 -15.21 -27.14
CA ALA A 708 -12.59 -14.68 -26.77
C ALA A 708 -12.46 -13.31 -26.05
N VAL A 709 -11.53 -13.16 -25.11
CA VAL A 709 -11.23 -11.86 -24.48
C VAL A 709 -10.82 -10.84 -25.52
N HIS A 710 -9.96 -11.21 -26.47
CA HIS A 710 -9.51 -10.33 -27.54
C HIS A 710 -10.67 -9.89 -28.44
N ALA A 711 -11.59 -10.81 -28.82
CA ALA A 711 -12.78 -10.50 -29.58
C ALA A 711 -13.71 -9.52 -28.86
N TYR A 712 -13.94 -9.73 -27.55
CA TYR A 712 -14.69 -8.79 -26.72
C TYR A 712 -14.06 -7.40 -26.71
N LEU A 713 -12.76 -7.28 -26.50
CA LEU A 713 -12.05 -6.00 -26.49
C LEU A 713 -12.13 -5.26 -27.82
N ILE A 714 -12.05 -5.98 -28.95
CA ILE A 714 -12.22 -5.39 -30.27
C ILE A 714 -13.66 -4.88 -30.44
N ASP A 715 -14.66 -5.63 -30.03
CA ASP A 715 -16.08 -5.20 -30.11
C ASP A 715 -16.30 -3.95 -29.24
N GLN A 716 -15.77 -3.90 -28.03
CA GLN A 716 -15.82 -2.73 -27.13
C GLN A 716 -15.08 -1.50 -27.72
N ALA A 717 -14.00 -1.70 -28.45
CA ALA A 717 -13.30 -0.63 -29.14
C ALA A 717 -14.13 -0.05 -30.29
N TRP A 718 -14.86 -0.88 -31.03
CA TRP A 718 -15.81 -0.44 -32.06
C TRP A 718 -17.00 0.33 -31.46
N GLN A 719 -17.52 -0.09 -30.30
CA GLN A 719 -18.56 0.65 -29.57
C GLN A 719 -18.05 2.03 -29.15
N LEU A 720 -16.82 2.11 -28.59
CA LEU A 720 -16.18 3.38 -28.22
C LEU A 720 -16.04 4.31 -29.44
N LYS A 721 -15.64 3.77 -30.60
CA LYS A 721 -15.50 4.54 -31.84
C LYS A 721 -16.86 5.09 -32.34
N ALA A 722 -17.91 4.29 -32.25
CA ALA A 722 -19.26 4.71 -32.62
C ALA A 722 -19.78 5.84 -31.71
N ALA A 723 -19.61 5.71 -30.38
CA ALA A 723 -19.99 6.74 -29.41
C ALA A 723 -19.26 8.07 -29.66
N ALA A 724 -17.95 8.04 -29.92
CA ALA A 724 -17.15 9.22 -30.23
C ALA A 724 -17.54 9.92 -31.54
N THR A 725 -18.19 9.19 -32.49
CA THR A 725 -18.70 9.76 -33.72
C THR A 725 -20.03 10.47 -33.46
N THR A 726 -20.88 9.91 -32.61
CA THR A 726 -22.21 10.48 -32.28
C THR A 726 -22.08 11.78 -31.46
N GLU A 727 -21.07 11.91 -30.59
CA GLU A 727 -20.84 13.14 -29.82
C GLU A 727 -20.29 14.32 -30.63
N ARG A 728 -19.84 14.08 -31.88
CA ARG A 728 -19.35 15.13 -32.80
C ARG A 728 -20.43 15.71 -33.73
N HIS A 729 -21.59 15.14 -33.73
CA HIS A 729 -22.79 15.59 -34.46
C HIS A 729 -23.87 16.12 -33.52
#